data_8458927997ff0ca55b2273665896ec79
#
_entry.id   8458927997ff0ca55b2273665896ec79
#
_cell.length_a   1.000
_cell.length_b   1.000
_cell.length_c   1.000
_cell.angle_alpha   90.00
_cell.angle_beta   90.00
_cell.angle_gamma   90.00
#
_symmetry.space_group_name_H-M   'P 1'
#
loop_
_entity.id
_entity.type
_entity.pdbx_description
1 polymer ?
#
loop_
_entity_poly.entity_id
_entity_poly.type
_entity_poly.pdbx_seq_one_letter_code
_entity_poly.pdbx_strand_id
1 'polypeptide(L)'
;MEDDKTTSSHSGQFIKDCKEQFQNVSAHLLQNSKLSQEVAHGIVENLFLRLLFLRFLEEKKWLVYQGNSNYLSALCNAGGIGLMSVYSSRFKPLFSKGLYVKGHQENEAYGSVPLMNLDFFFESSLDGLEWDFSDEIMLSLIGREGLFYNYNFNMNEFDSSDSINPEIIGTLFEELMLNRQHTGVFYTPKPVVRYMCNKGIILILEERTNLTLEQIRNLVDRGSVEHLSHHQIKALKDELLSIKAIDHACGSGAYLIGLLEELLRIYETLSFSLPDVHLSRFDLKYQLISQSIFGIDIDPKAVTRTMCRLWLSLATDSVNPLTTSSEIFNLEAMDSLLGPGPKCVQDVQSKNGGFDLVLANPPYVRHGHIDSEYKQELLQQHASSEPSPVDKTSDLYCYFFARANEFLRPDGVQIFICSNSWLDSRFGNRLQQYLLTKTHIISLIDSRKKKQFSDADINTIISIIRKSKPKDTNFVMLEGDFSASIESQTLRNVMTIPQQQLLQSGLDSQGIYGGQRLSLFHRAPGIYFELIDALKPHSRELQQLAQIRRGPSTGANEFFFMNEQELEMYDIEEEFLHQILRRPAECQSIRTSLSNRANRLFSCSRSKESITESSALSYIHHGEFKGYHQGSTCRSRKYWYDVNTSDAAHILWMETMGSSHRVCLNDLLITHSDKFYGITLLDDTVDAVKLCIWLNSSPIILHKLLTSFNSLGLGALKTPVYEVKKIPVPDLDSLHFEPEVLESFLQRPIQNVVSEMSMPDRIALEEPIMKLLGFSKQQEDAIRQSIMTLMVNRLDKASS
;
A
#
# COMPACT_ATOMS: atom_id res chain seq x y z
N MET A 1 -23.41 7.91 13.19
CA MET A 1 -23.95 9.15 12.57
C MET A 1 -22.94 10.28 12.70
N GLU A 2 -21.69 10.07 12.15
CA GLU A 2 -20.60 11.06 12.11
C GLU A 2 -19.74 10.94 10.85
N ASP A 3 -20.24 10.22 9.81
CA ASP A 3 -19.47 9.97 8.57
C ASP A 3 -19.83 10.91 7.40
N ASP A 4 -20.48 12.04 7.66
CA ASP A 4 -20.99 12.91 6.59
C ASP A 4 -20.43 14.35 6.62
N LYS A 5 -19.23 14.57 7.15
CA LYS A 5 -18.61 15.91 7.20
C LYS A 5 -17.51 16.20 6.19
N THR A 6 -17.19 15.29 5.25
CA THR A 6 -16.13 15.51 4.24
C THR A 6 -16.65 15.91 2.85
N THR A 7 -17.96 16.06 2.64
CA THR A 7 -18.55 16.34 1.32
C THR A 7 -19.08 17.77 1.13
N SER A 8 -18.77 18.72 1.99
CA SER A 8 -19.28 20.09 1.88
C SER A 8 -18.23 21.14 1.50
N SER A 9 -17.06 20.78 1.00
CA SER A 9 -16.14 21.77 0.42
C SER A 9 -16.58 22.12 -1.00
N HIS A 10 -16.45 23.40 -1.40
CA HIS A 10 -16.74 23.89 -2.77
C HIS A 10 -16.02 23.04 -3.83
N SER A 11 -14.75 22.68 -3.57
CA SER A 11 -13.95 21.82 -4.43
C SER A 11 -14.50 20.38 -4.53
N GLY A 12 -15.02 19.80 -3.44
CA GLY A 12 -15.62 18.46 -3.45
C GLY A 12 -16.89 18.40 -4.30
N GLN A 13 -17.76 19.43 -4.22
CA GLN A 13 -18.94 19.50 -5.07
C GLN A 13 -18.55 19.70 -6.54
N PHE A 14 -17.57 20.56 -6.83
CA PHE A 14 -17.06 20.76 -8.18
C PHE A 14 -16.54 19.46 -8.80
N ILE A 15 -15.77 18.67 -8.06
CA ILE A 15 -15.26 17.36 -8.53
C ILE A 15 -16.42 16.40 -8.86
N LYS A 16 -17.44 16.36 -8.01
CA LYS A 16 -18.63 15.53 -8.22
C LYS A 16 -19.36 15.93 -9.50
N ASP A 17 -19.60 17.23 -9.70
CA ASP A 17 -20.30 17.75 -10.87
C ASP A 17 -19.46 17.54 -12.15
N CYS A 18 -18.14 17.69 -12.06
CA CYS A 18 -17.22 17.34 -13.14
C CYS A 18 -17.30 15.86 -13.53
N LYS A 19 -17.38 14.96 -12.56
CA LYS A 19 -17.51 13.51 -12.84
C LYS A 19 -18.80 13.19 -13.57
N GLU A 20 -19.89 13.76 -13.14
CA GLU A 20 -21.20 13.58 -13.79
C GLU A 20 -21.17 14.08 -15.23
N GLN A 21 -20.69 15.30 -15.46
CA GLN A 21 -20.58 15.86 -16.79
C GLN A 21 -19.57 15.09 -17.66
N PHE A 22 -18.47 14.62 -17.11
CA PHE A 22 -17.50 13.80 -17.81
C PHE A 22 -18.13 12.49 -18.33
N GLN A 23 -18.97 11.83 -17.52
CA GLN A 23 -19.70 10.63 -17.92
C GLN A 23 -20.69 10.93 -19.02
N ASN A 24 -21.44 12.03 -18.92
CA ASN A 24 -22.43 12.48 -19.90
C ASN A 24 -21.77 12.77 -21.26
N VAL A 25 -20.66 13.52 -21.24
CA VAL A 25 -19.90 13.86 -22.46
C VAL A 25 -19.27 12.61 -23.11
N SER A 26 -18.74 11.70 -22.29
CA SER A 26 -18.17 10.43 -22.78
C SER A 26 -19.24 9.54 -23.41
N ALA A 27 -20.42 9.44 -22.80
CA ALA A 27 -21.54 8.67 -23.34
C ALA A 27 -22.05 9.27 -24.65
N HIS A 28 -22.17 10.60 -24.73
CA HIS A 28 -22.56 11.31 -25.95
C HIS A 28 -21.57 11.06 -27.10
N LEU A 29 -20.26 11.15 -26.81
CA LEU A 29 -19.21 10.90 -27.82
C LEU A 29 -19.26 9.47 -28.34
N LEU A 30 -19.45 8.48 -27.45
CA LEU A 30 -19.58 7.07 -27.81
C LEU A 30 -20.81 6.76 -28.66
N GLN A 31 -21.94 7.42 -28.38
CA GLN A 31 -23.19 7.25 -29.18
C GLN A 31 -23.06 7.83 -30.59
N ASN A 32 -22.30 8.93 -30.76
CA ASN A 32 -22.21 9.67 -32.00
C ASN A 32 -20.91 9.42 -32.80
N SER A 33 -20.06 8.46 -32.36
CA SER A 33 -18.83 8.11 -33.03
C SER A 33 -18.59 6.59 -33.00
N LYS A 34 -17.64 6.11 -33.80
CA LYS A 34 -17.20 4.70 -33.81
C LYS A 34 -15.97 4.47 -32.93
N LEU A 35 -15.76 5.31 -31.95
CA LEU A 35 -14.58 5.24 -31.09
C LEU A 35 -14.70 4.13 -30.04
N SER A 36 -13.58 3.56 -29.62
CA SER A 36 -13.55 2.71 -28.43
C SER A 36 -13.76 3.52 -27.15
N GLN A 37 -14.22 2.87 -26.09
CA GLN A 37 -14.45 3.52 -24.80
C GLN A 37 -13.19 4.22 -24.29
N GLU A 38 -12.03 3.61 -24.44
CA GLU A 38 -10.75 4.14 -23.99
C GLU A 38 -10.36 5.41 -24.76
N VAL A 39 -10.52 5.42 -26.08
CA VAL A 39 -10.23 6.57 -26.93
C VAL A 39 -11.21 7.71 -26.63
N ALA A 40 -12.51 7.43 -26.54
CA ALA A 40 -13.51 8.45 -26.21
C ALA A 40 -13.24 9.07 -24.83
N HIS A 41 -12.91 8.26 -23.82
CA HIS A 41 -12.53 8.74 -22.49
C HIS A 41 -11.29 9.65 -22.55
N GLY A 42 -10.26 9.28 -23.31
CA GLY A 42 -9.06 10.10 -23.49
C GLY A 42 -9.33 11.44 -24.16
N ILE A 43 -10.22 11.48 -25.15
CA ILE A 43 -10.64 12.73 -25.82
C ILE A 43 -11.36 13.66 -24.85
N VAL A 44 -12.28 13.13 -24.05
CA VAL A 44 -13.02 13.91 -23.06
C VAL A 44 -12.10 14.40 -21.94
N GLU A 45 -11.17 13.57 -21.48
CA GLU A 45 -10.14 13.95 -20.50
C GLU A 45 -9.34 15.17 -20.98
N ASN A 46 -8.86 15.13 -22.23
CA ASN A 46 -8.13 16.25 -22.83
C ASN A 46 -8.99 17.50 -22.99
N LEU A 47 -10.26 17.35 -23.37
CA LEU A 47 -11.17 18.48 -23.42
C LEU A 47 -11.29 19.17 -22.05
N PHE A 48 -11.56 18.39 -20.99
CA PHE A 48 -11.69 18.93 -19.63
C PHE A 48 -10.39 19.61 -19.17
N LEU A 49 -9.22 18.99 -19.38
CA LEU A 49 -7.94 19.57 -19.03
C LEU A 49 -7.71 20.92 -19.73
N ARG A 50 -7.94 20.99 -21.05
CA ARG A 50 -7.77 22.20 -21.85
C ARG A 50 -8.74 23.31 -21.44
N LEU A 51 -10.00 22.97 -21.22
CA LEU A 51 -11.00 23.96 -20.79
C LEU A 51 -10.72 24.48 -19.39
N LEU A 52 -10.37 23.63 -18.44
CA LEU A 52 -9.96 24.03 -17.09
C LEU A 52 -8.73 24.93 -17.11
N PHE A 53 -7.71 24.55 -17.88
CA PHE A 53 -6.51 25.35 -18.04
C PHE A 53 -6.82 26.75 -18.57
N LEU A 54 -7.63 26.86 -19.65
CA LEU A 54 -8.03 28.14 -20.21
C LEU A 54 -8.92 28.93 -19.26
N ARG A 55 -9.76 28.27 -18.47
CA ARG A 55 -10.59 28.92 -17.46
C ARG A 55 -9.74 29.61 -16.38
N PHE A 56 -8.63 28.98 -15.96
CA PHE A 56 -7.64 29.63 -15.10
C PHE A 56 -6.96 30.84 -15.79
N LEU A 57 -6.66 30.76 -17.08
CA LEU A 57 -6.05 31.88 -17.81
C LEU A 57 -7.00 33.07 -17.98
N GLU A 58 -8.31 32.86 -18.00
CA GLU A 58 -9.30 33.96 -17.99
C GLU A 58 -9.16 34.82 -16.73
N GLU A 59 -8.88 34.21 -15.57
CA GLU A 59 -8.66 34.95 -14.32
C GLU A 59 -7.44 35.89 -14.41
N LYS A 60 -6.46 35.59 -15.27
CA LYS A 60 -5.34 36.48 -15.59
C LYS A 60 -5.71 37.57 -16.61
N LYS A 61 -6.92 37.49 -17.22
CA LYS A 61 -7.38 38.41 -18.29
C LYS A 61 -6.44 38.42 -19.51
N TRP A 62 -5.72 37.30 -19.75
CA TRP A 62 -4.82 37.16 -20.90
C TRP A 62 -5.55 36.78 -22.19
N LEU A 63 -6.77 36.25 -22.06
CA LEU A 63 -7.61 35.83 -23.17
C LEU A 63 -8.77 36.80 -23.33
N VAL A 64 -8.98 37.32 -24.57
CA VAL A 64 -10.07 38.25 -24.86
C VAL A 64 -10.71 37.88 -26.19
N TYR A 65 -12.05 37.78 -26.22
CA TYR A 65 -12.81 37.61 -27.43
C TYR A 65 -13.85 38.74 -27.59
N GLN A 66 -13.70 39.51 -28.66
CA GLN A 66 -14.56 40.68 -28.96
C GLN A 66 -14.72 41.67 -27.77
N GLY A 67 -13.64 41.94 -27.05
CA GLY A 67 -13.62 42.79 -25.87
C GLY A 67 -14.16 42.18 -24.58
N ASN A 68 -14.55 40.89 -24.60
CA ASN A 68 -15.03 40.17 -23.43
C ASN A 68 -13.91 39.30 -22.81
N SER A 69 -13.71 39.48 -21.50
CA SER A 69 -12.72 38.70 -20.71
C SER A 69 -13.24 37.35 -20.23
N ASN A 70 -14.56 37.10 -20.28
CA ASN A 70 -15.13 35.76 -20.10
C ASN A 70 -14.99 35.00 -21.43
N TYR A 71 -13.77 34.73 -21.79
CA TYR A 71 -13.31 34.28 -23.12
C TYR A 71 -14.03 33.02 -23.60
N LEU A 72 -13.99 31.92 -22.80
CA LEU A 72 -14.58 30.64 -23.16
C LEU A 72 -16.10 30.76 -23.38
N SER A 73 -16.78 31.42 -22.47
CA SER A 73 -18.24 31.64 -22.59
C SER A 73 -18.57 32.51 -23.78
N ALA A 74 -17.83 33.59 -24.01
CA ALA A 74 -18.05 34.46 -25.15
C ALA A 74 -17.79 33.74 -26.48
N LEU A 75 -16.75 32.94 -26.55
CA LEU A 75 -16.40 32.13 -27.71
C LEU A 75 -17.45 31.06 -28.01
N CYS A 76 -17.96 30.39 -26.96
CA CYS A 76 -18.99 29.37 -27.05
C CYS A 76 -20.33 29.98 -27.51
N ASN A 77 -20.76 31.09 -26.90
CA ASN A 77 -22.05 31.74 -27.23
C ASN A 77 -22.02 32.45 -28.59
N ALA A 78 -20.87 32.66 -29.22
CA ALA A 78 -20.77 33.15 -30.57
C ALA A 78 -21.30 32.18 -31.62
N GLY A 79 -21.50 30.92 -31.22
CA GLY A 79 -21.99 29.83 -32.09
C GLY A 79 -20.95 29.33 -33.10
N GLY A 80 -21.27 28.28 -33.81
CA GLY A 80 -20.43 27.73 -34.88
C GLY A 80 -20.29 28.65 -36.11
N ILE A 81 -19.32 28.40 -36.94
CA ILE A 81 -19.08 29.14 -38.18
C ILE A 81 -19.64 28.33 -39.36
N GLY A 82 -20.62 28.86 -40.04
CA GLY A 82 -21.31 28.17 -41.13
C GLY A 82 -22.14 26.98 -40.62
N LEU A 83 -21.87 25.76 -41.15
CA LEU A 83 -22.52 24.52 -40.72
C LEU A 83 -21.72 23.72 -39.71
N MET A 84 -20.57 24.24 -39.25
CA MET A 84 -19.71 23.55 -38.32
C MET A 84 -20.11 23.83 -36.86
N SER A 85 -19.91 22.85 -35.96
CA SER A 85 -20.10 23.04 -34.54
C SER A 85 -19.17 24.12 -33.94
N VAL A 86 -19.51 24.61 -32.79
CA VAL A 86 -18.65 25.52 -32.01
C VAL A 86 -17.29 24.88 -31.76
N TYR A 87 -17.26 23.60 -31.40
CA TYR A 87 -16.00 22.89 -31.16
C TYR A 87 -15.14 22.85 -32.41
N SER A 88 -15.66 22.33 -33.52
CA SER A 88 -14.88 22.15 -34.75
C SER A 88 -14.47 23.47 -35.41
N SER A 89 -15.28 24.53 -35.31
CA SER A 89 -14.99 25.82 -35.94
C SER A 89 -14.18 26.79 -35.10
N ARG A 90 -14.20 26.66 -33.75
CA ARG A 90 -13.55 27.61 -32.85
C ARG A 90 -12.53 26.98 -31.91
N PHE A 91 -12.92 25.93 -31.17
CA PHE A 91 -12.03 25.32 -30.18
C PHE A 91 -10.95 24.43 -30.80
N LYS A 92 -11.26 23.64 -31.79
CA LYS A 92 -10.28 22.81 -32.49
C LYS A 92 -9.17 23.66 -33.13
N PRO A 93 -9.45 24.75 -33.86
CA PRO A 93 -8.43 25.68 -34.34
C PRO A 93 -7.65 26.39 -33.21
N LEU A 94 -8.31 26.76 -32.12
CA LEU A 94 -7.65 27.33 -30.95
C LEU A 94 -6.60 26.37 -30.37
N PHE A 95 -6.95 25.12 -30.13
CA PHE A 95 -6.08 24.10 -29.56
C PHE A 95 -4.95 23.67 -30.52
N SER A 96 -5.21 23.60 -31.82
CA SER A 96 -4.25 23.13 -32.81
C SER A 96 -3.32 24.25 -33.33
N LYS A 97 -3.73 25.52 -33.27
CA LYS A 97 -3.01 26.66 -33.83
C LYS A 97 -2.91 27.85 -32.88
N GLY A 98 -4.01 28.26 -32.25
CA GLY A 98 -4.07 29.50 -31.48
C GLY A 98 -3.15 29.54 -30.28
N LEU A 99 -2.99 28.43 -29.58
CA LEU A 99 -2.14 28.31 -28.39
C LEU A 99 -0.67 27.98 -28.72
N TYR A 100 -0.36 27.61 -29.95
CA TYR A 100 0.91 27.01 -30.35
C TYR A 100 1.72 27.80 -31.39
N VAL A 101 1.09 28.43 -32.37
CA VAL A 101 1.79 29.07 -33.51
C VAL A 101 2.26 30.48 -33.20
N LYS A 102 3.47 30.82 -33.65
CA LYS A 102 4.07 32.18 -33.51
C LYS A 102 3.23 33.23 -34.25
N GLY A 103 2.67 34.16 -33.55
CA GLY A 103 2.10 35.39 -34.10
C GLY A 103 0.81 35.84 -33.43
N HIS A 104 0.78 37.03 -32.86
CA HIS A 104 -0.43 37.74 -32.51
C HIS A 104 -1.16 38.07 -33.83
N GLN A 105 -2.05 37.19 -34.25
CA GLN A 105 -3.04 37.52 -35.30
C GLN A 105 -4.44 37.38 -34.70
N GLU A 106 -5.17 38.46 -34.76
CA GLU A 106 -6.59 38.42 -34.50
C GLU A 106 -7.21 37.41 -35.46
N ASN A 107 -7.73 36.31 -34.91
CA ASN A 107 -8.30 35.26 -35.71
C ASN A 107 -9.82 35.26 -35.57
N GLU A 108 -10.52 35.24 -36.67
CA GLU A 108 -11.96 35.29 -36.71
C GLU A 108 -12.62 34.14 -35.94
N ALA A 109 -11.97 32.97 -35.89
CA ALA A 109 -12.50 31.79 -35.19
C ALA A 109 -12.39 31.92 -33.67
N TYR A 110 -11.26 32.41 -33.14
CA TYR A 110 -10.97 32.38 -31.69
C TYR A 110 -10.43 33.70 -31.10
N GLY A 111 -10.43 34.76 -31.87
CA GLY A 111 -10.02 36.10 -31.38
C GLY A 111 -8.52 36.25 -31.17
N SER A 112 -8.15 37.14 -30.27
CA SER A 112 -6.77 37.44 -29.96
C SER A 112 -6.31 36.57 -28.76
N VAL A 113 -5.31 35.71 -29.01
CA VAL A 113 -4.71 34.84 -28.00
C VAL A 113 -3.20 35.15 -27.93
N PRO A 114 -2.64 35.43 -26.74
CA PRO A 114 -1.20 35.66 -26.62
C PRO A 114 -0.43 34.39 -26.97
N LEU A 115 0.79 34.56 -27.50
CA LEU A 115 1.69 33.47 -27.74
C LEU A 115 2.10 32.86 -26.38
N MET A 116 1.71 31.62 -26.13
CA MET A 116 2.01 30.91 -24.88
C MET A 116 2.85 29.65 -25.09
N ASN A 117 3.04 29.24 -26.35
CA ASN A 117 3.83 28.04 -26.73
C ASN A 117 3.47 26.79 -25.91
N LEU A 118 2.16 26.50 -25.83
CA LEU A 118 1.62 25.36 -25.09
C LEU A 118 1.70 24.07 -25.93
N ASP A 119 2.90 23.67 -26.32
CA ASP A 119 3.18 22.51 -27.18
C ASP A 119 2.75 21.17 -26.55
N PHE A 120 2.71 21.10 -25.22
CA PHE A 120 2.23 19.92 -24.51
C PHE A 120 0.72 19.64 -24.62
N PHE A 121 -0.05 20.57 -25.18
CA PHE A 121 -1.46 20.33 -25.52
C PHE A 121 -1.65 19.76 -26.94
N PHE A 122 -0.61 19.67 -27.72
CA PHE A 122 -0.72 19.18 -29.09
C PHE A 122 -0.73 17.66 -29.14
N GLU A 123 -1.81 17.09 -29.61
CA GLU A 123 -1.94 15.64 -29.88
C GLU A 123 -2.21 15.38 -31.36
N SER A 124 -1.18 14.95 -32.06
CA SER A 124 -1.32 14.57 -33.47
C SER A 124 -2.07 13.24 -33.68
N SER A 125 -2.13 12.38 -32.68
CA SER A 125 -2.72 11.04 -32.81
C SER A 125 -4.25 11.02 -32.98
N LEU A 126 -4.93 12.10 -32.62
CA LEU A 126 -6.39 12.21 -32.68
C LEU A 126 -6.89 12.96 -33.91
N ASP A 127 -5.99 13.60 -34.68
CA ASP A 127 -6.35 14.45 -35.82
C ASP A 127 -6.91 13.68 -37.04
N GLY A 128 -6.71 12.38 -37.10
CA GLY A 128 -7.22 11.48 -38.15
C GLY A 128 -8.56 10.81 -37.87
N LEU A 129 -9.14 11.03 -36.68
CA LEU A 129 -10.37 10.41 -36.25
C LEU A 129 -11.58 11.32 -36.51
N GLU A 130 -12.69 10.76 -37.01
CA GLU A 130 -13.94 11.50 -37.21
C GLU A 130 -14.74 11.54 -35.91
N TRP A 131 -14.67 12.67 -35.22
CA TRP A 131 -15.46 12.95 -34.02
C TRP A 131 -15.65 14.47 -33.82
N ASP A 132 -16.72 14.83 -33.13
CA ASP A 132 -17.03 16.23 -32.81
C ASP A 132 -17.82 16.31 -31.50
N PHE A 133 -17.84 17.49 -30.87
CA PHE A 133 -18.72 17.79 -29.74
C PHE A 133 -19.86 18.67 -30.23
N SER A 134 -21.09 18.33 -29.85
CA SER A 134 -22.26 19.16 -30.13
C SER A 134 -22.20 20.49 -29.40
N ASP A 135 -22.88 21.50 -29.95
CA ASP A 135 -22.98 22.83 -29.30
C ASP A 135 -23.64 22.73 -27.94
N GLU A 136 -24.58 21.81 -27.72
CA GLU A 136 -25.21 21.55 -26.42
C GLU A 136 -24.19 21.09 -25.38
N ILE A 137 -23.28 20.21 -25.72
CA ILE A 137 -22.20 19.75 -24.85
C ILE A 137 -21.27 20.93 -24.48
N MET A 138 -20.86 21.70 -25.48
CA MET A 138 -19.99 22.87 -25.22
C MET A 138 -20.68 23.90 -24.34
N LEU A 139 -21.97 24.18 -24.58
CA LEU A 139 -22.76 25.08 -23.76
C LEU A 139 -22.96 24.58 -22.32
N SER A 140 -23.13 23.26 -22.12
CA SER A 140 -23.25 22.68 -20.78
C SER A 140 -21.97 22.79 -19.95
N LEU A 141 -20.80 22.82 -20.60
CA LEU A 141 -19.50 22.94 -19.94
C LEU A 141 -19.13 24.42 -19.72
N ILE A 142 -19.16 25.24 -20.77
CA ILE A 142 -18.57 26.58 -20.82
C ILE A 142 -19.53 27.68 -21.30
N GLY A 143 -20.85 27.42 -21.48
CA GLY A 143 -21.86 28.42 -21.69
C GLY A 143 -21.99 29.36 -20.46
N ARG A 144 -22.83 30.41 -20.55
CA ARG A 144 -23.02 31.35 -19.42
C ARG A 144 -23.46 30.68 -18.12
N GLU A 145 -24.23 29.60 -18.21
CA GLU A 145 -24.73 28.77 -17.11
C GLU A 145 -24.05 27.37 -17.13
N GLY A 146 -22.91 27.26 -17.81
CA GLY A 146 -22.18 26.04 -17.93
C GLY A 146 -21.39 25.69 -16.65
N LEU A 147 -21.02 24.40 -16.50
CA LEU A 147 -20.35 23.87 -15.33
C LEU A 147 -19.22 24.77 -14.80
N PHE A 148 -18.31 25.20 -15.69
CA PHE A 148 -17.13 25.96 -15.29
C PHE A 148 -17.40 27.43 -14.91
N TYR A 149 -18.61 27.95 -15.14
CA TYR A 149 -19.03 29.28 -14.72
C TYR A 149 -19.94 29.24 -13.48
N ASN A 150 -20.38 28.07 -13.04
CA ASN A 150 -21.09 27.90 -11.77
C ASN A 150 -20.18 27.97 -10.55
N TYR A 151 -18.87 28.03 -10.78
CA TYR A 151 -17.85 28.03 -9.73
C TYR A 151 -16.91 29.24 -9.89
N ASN A 152 -16.45 29.77 -8.74
CA ASN A 152 -15.45 30.82 -8.73
C ASN A 152 -14.06 30.19 -8.88
N PHE A 153 -13.30 30.65 -9.87
CA PHE A 153 -11.93 30.23 -10.07
C PHE A 153 -10.97 31.29 -9.55
N ASN A 154 -9.82 30.86 -9.03
CA ASN A 154 -8.80 31.75 -8.53
C ASN A 154 -7.40 31.19 -8.88
N MET A 155 -6.50 32.09 -9.32
CA MET A 155 -5.10 31.73 -9.58
C MET A 155 -4.23 31.73 -8.30
N ASN A 156 -4.73 32.22 -7.16
CA ASN A 156 -3.95 32.25 -5.94
C ASN A 156 -3.77 30.85 -5.35
N GLU A 157 -2.54 30.49 -5.06
CA GLU A 157 -2.18 29.23 -4.42
C GLU A 157 -2.60 29.20 -2.94
N PHE A 158 -2.79 30.38 -2.33
CA PHE A 158 -3.23 30.56 -0.93
C PHE A 158 -4.73 30.78 -0.88
N ASP A 159 -5.40 29.83 -0.40
CA ASP A 159 -6.79 29.48 -0.48
C ASP A 159 -7.78 30.50 0.12
N SER A 160 -8.87 30.70 -0.62
CA SER A 160 -10.19 30.94 -0.04
C SER A 160 -11.01 29.66 -0.16
N SER A 161 -11.64 29.19 0.92
CA SER A 161 -12.46 27.96 0.98
C SER A 161 -13.57 27.90 -0.09
N ASP A 162 -13.82 28.98 -0.81
CA ASP A 162 -14.94 29.20 -1.71
C ASP A 162 -14.53 29.32 -3.19
N SER A 163 -13.29 29.02 -3.55
CA SER A 163 -12.79 29.12 -4.94
C SER A 163 -12.04 27.88 -5.40
N ILE A 164 -12.08 27.64 -6.71
CA ILE A 164 -11.35 26.56 -7.37
C ILE A 164 -9.97 27.09 -7.77
N ASN A 165 -8.92 26.47 -7.28
CA ASN A 165 -7.53 26.82 -7.60
C ASN A 165 -6.87 25.77 -8.54
N PRO A 166 -5.70 26.03 -9.14
CA PRO A 166 -5.06 25.13 -10.09
C PRO A 166 -4.72 23.73 -9.57
N GLU A 167 -4.66 23.49 -8.27
CA GLU A 167 -4.43 22.19 -7.68
C GLU A 167 -5.56 21.20 -7.96
N ILE A 168 -6.77 21.70 -8.24
CA ILE A 168 -7.92 20.88 -8.59
C ILE A 168 -7.61 19.95 -9.78
N ILE A 169 -6.72 20.37 -10.69
CA ILE A 169 -6.33 19.56 -11.85
C ILE A 169 -5.78 18.20 -11.37
N GLY A 170 -4.89 18.18 -10.37
CA GLY A 170 -4.35 16.95 -9.83
C GLY A 170 -5.45 16.02 -9.29
N THR A 171 -6.25 16.53 -8.36
CA THR A 171 -7.28 15.75 -7.68
C THR A 171 -8.38 15.27 -8.64
N LEU A 172 -8.87 16.16 -9.52
CA LEU A 172 -9.94 15.82 -10.45
C LEU A 172 -9.53 14.70 -11.40
N PHE A 173 -8.37 14.83 -12.05
CA PHE A 173 -7.96 13.84 -13.05
C PHE A 173 -7.52 12.51 -12.44
N GLU A 174 -7.01 12.50 -11.24
CA GLU A 174 -6.81 11.26 -10.49
C GLU A 174 -8.14 10.57 -10.16
N GLU A 175 -9.20 11.32 -9.90
CA GLU A 175 -10.54 10.76 -9.65
C GLU A 175 -11.28 10.34 -10.92
N LEU A 176 -10.94 10.88 -12.08
CA LEU A 176 -11.52 10.53 -13.38
C LEU A 176 -10.85 9.31 -14.04
N MET A 177 -9.70 8.84 -13.56
CA MET A 177 -8.98 7.71 -14.16
C MET A 177 -9.81 6.43 -14.17
N LEU A 178 -9.94 5.81 -15.34
CA LEU A 178 -10.49 4.45 -15.49
C LEU A 178 -9.54 3.42 -14.88
N ASN A 179 -10.10 2.43 -14.16
CA ASN A 179 -9.34 1.27 -13.67
C ASN A 179 -8.24 1.55 -12.61
N ARG A 180 -8.41 2.53 -11.73
CA ARG A 180 -7.49 2.84 -10.62
C ARG A 180 -6.98 1.60 -9.87
N GLN A 181 -7.85 0.62 -9.61
CA GLN A 181 -7.49 -0.59 -8.89
C GLN A 181 -6.51 -1.49 -9.65
N HIS A 182 -6.50 -1.44 -10.97
CA HIS A 182 -5.59 -2.23 -11.80
C HIS A 182 -4.24 -1.55 -12.04
N THR A 183 -4.22 -0.23 -12.08
CA THR A 183 -2.98 0.56 -12.27
C THR A 183 -2.21 0.77 -10.98
N GLY A 184 -2.83 0.55 -9.83
CA GLY A 184 -2.18 0.71 -8.52
C GLY A 184 -1.80 2.16 -8.16
N VAL A 185 -2.40 3.15 -8.83
CA VAL A 185 -2.14 4.59 -8.60
C VAL A 185 -3.08 5.13 -7.52
N PHE A 186 -2.53 5.77 -6.48
CA PHE A 186 -3.27 6.33 -5.35
C PHE A 186 -2.86 7.77 -5.07
N TYR A 187 -3.86 8.61 -4.76
CA TYR A 187 -3.63 10.00 -4.37
C TYR A 187 -2.96 10.09 -3.00
N THR A 188 -1.89 10.90 -2.91
CA THR A 188 -1.23 11.18 -1.63
C THR A 188 -1.76 12.48 -1.04
N PRO A 189 -2.33 12.47 0.19
CA PRO A 189 -2.82 13.68 0.85
C PRO A 189 -1.73 14.75 1.02
N LYS A 190 -2.09 16.03 0.85
CA LYS A 190 -1.16 17.17 0.98
C LYS A 190 -0.31 17.16 2.25
N PRO A 191 -0.85 16.91 3.46
CA PRO A 191 -0.02 16.88 4.67
C PRO A 191 1.09 15.85 4.61
N VAL A 192 0.83 14.69 3.96
CA VAL A 192 1.82 13.62 3.77
C VAL A 192 2.90 14.06 2.78
N VAL A 193 2.50 14.64 1.64
CA VAL A 193 3.44 15.20 0.64
C VAL A 193 4.35 16.23 1.29
N ARG A 194 3.77 17.21 1.99
CA ARG A 194 4.50 18.25 2.72
C ARG A 194 5.49 17.67 3.72
N TYR A 195 5.06 16.70 4.52
CA TYR A 195 5.93 16.03 5.48
C TYR A 195 7.13 15.35 4.80
N MET A 196 6.89 14.61 3.71
CA MET A 196 7.95 13.92 2.98
C MET A 196 8.93 14.91 2.34
N CYS A 197 8.43 15.99 1.74
CA CYS A 197 9.26 17.08 1.18
C CYS A 197 10.12 17.74 2.26
N ASN A 198 9.53 18.15 3.38
CA ASN A 198 10.24 18.77 4.49
C ASN A 198 11.30 17.85 5.10
N LYS A 199 10.99 16.57 5.27
CA LYS A 199 11.97 15.57 5.74
C LYS A 199 13.15 15.44 4.78
N GLY A 200 12.89 15.43 3.45
CA GLY A 200 13.93 15.42 2.44
C GLY A 200 14.84 16.65 2.54
N ILE A 201 14.25 17.84 2.59
CA ILE A 201 14.98 19.11 2.72
C ILE A 201 15.82 19.14 4.01
N ILE A 202 15.24 18.76 5.16
CA ILE A 202 15.96 18.71 6.44
C ILE A 202 17.20 17.81 6.34
N LEU A 203 17.06 16.61 5.79
CA LEU A 203 18.16 15.65 5.70
C LEU A 203 19.26 16.07 4.73
N ILE A 204 18.91 16.81 3.67
CA ILE A 204 19.89 17.38 2.74
C ILE A 204 20.64 18.53 3.39
N LEU A 205 19.93 19.45 4.05
CA LEU A 205 20.56 20.58 4.74
C LEU A 205 21.42 20.12 5.92
N GLU A 206 21.01 19.07 6.65
CA GLU A 206 21.82 18.45 7.71
C GLU A 206 23.16 17.90 7.17
N GLU A 207 23.15 17.31 5.98
CA GLU A 207 24.33 16.75 5.35
C GLU A 207 25.24 17.84 4.77
N ARG A 208 24.68 18.93 4.20
CA ARG A 208 25.43 19.95 3.46
C ARG A 208 25.85 21.15 4.28
N THR A 209 25.26 21.36 5.45
CA THR A 209 25.53 22.56 6.26
C THR A 209 26.09 22.18 7.62
N ASN A 210 26.77 23.15 8.26
CA ASN A 210 27.27 23.02 9.63
C ASN A 210 26.19 23.42 10.68
N LEU A 211 24.90 23.39 10.31
CA LEU A 211 23.82 23.73 11.21
C LEU A 211 23.41 22.52 12.04
N THR A 212 22.95 22.80 13.27
CA THR A 212 22.35 21.74 14.09
C THR A 212 20.99 21.32 13.53
N LEU A 213 20.60 20.07 13.73
CA LEU A 213 19.28 19.56 13.33
C LEU A 213 18.14 20.43 13.90
N GLU A 214 18.31 20.97 15.11
CA GLU A 214 17.33 21.87 15.73
C GLU A 214 17.18 23.19 14.97
N GLN A 215 18.29 23.79 14.55
CA GLN A 215 18.28 25.03 13.75
C GLN A 215 17.58 24.80 12.41
N ILE A 216 17.88 23.66 11.74
CA ILE A 216 17.26 23.31 10.46
C ILE A 216 15.77 23.04 10.63
N ARG A 217 15.36 22.31 11.69
CA ARG A 217 13.93 22.08 11.99
C ARG A 217 13.18 23.37 12.34
N ASN A 218 13.80 24.27 13.08
CA ASN A 218 13.19 25.57 13.38
C ASN A 218 12.93 26.37 12.09
N LEU A 219 13.85 26.32 11.13
CA LEU A 219 13.66 26.95 9.83
C LEU A 219 12.56 26.24 9.02
N VAL A 220 12.68 24.94 8.80
CA VAL A 220 11.83 24.18 7.87
C VAL A 220 10.42 23.95 8.46
N ASP A 221 10.33 23.50 9.72
CA ASP A 221 9.04 23.11 10.30
C ASP A 221 8.29 24.32 10.91
N ARG A 222 9.02 25.35 11.42
CA ARG A 222 8.43 26.48 12.16
C ARG A 222 8.59 27.83 11.47
N GLY A 223 9.38 27.93 10.39
CA GLY A 223 9.67 29.17 9.70
C GLY A 223 10.47 30.18 10.53
N SER A 224 11.23 29.73 11.54
CA SER A 224 12.04 30.60 12.40
C SER A 224 13.47 30.69 11.92
N VAL A 225 13.98 31.92 11.83
CA VAL A 225 15.36 32.23 11.39
C VAL A 225 16.17 32.96 12.49
N GLU A 226 15.60 33.15 13.68
CA GLU A 226 16.18 33.95 14.78
C GLU A 226 17.55 33.44 15.24
N HIS A 227 17.88 32.19 14.99
CA HIS A 227 19.12 31.55 15.39
C HIS A 227 20.17 31.49 14.28
N LEU A 228 19.92 32.15 13.11
CA LEU A 228 20.76 32.09 11.95
C LEU A 228 21.50 33.42 11.76
N SER A 229 22.80 33.36 11.53
CA SER A 229 23.57 34.51 11.09
C SER A 229 23.31 34.85 9.62
N HIS A 230 23.58 36.08 9.19
CA HIS A 230 23.42 36.52 7.80
C HIS A 230 24.23 35.64 6.82
N HIS A 231 25.41 35.18 7.20
CA HIS A 231 26.24 34.28 6.39
C HIS A 231 25.57 32.93 6.21
N GLN A 232 24.99 32.37 7.29
CA GLN A 232 24.24 31.10 7.24
C GLN A 232 22.96 31.22 6.40
N ILE A 233 22.24 32.34 6.51
CA ILE A 233 21.05 32.59 5.69
C ILE A 233 21.41 32.60 4.20
N LYS A 234 22.50 33.30 3.82
CA LYS A 234 22.97 33.33 2.43
C LYS A 234 23.35 31.93 1.94
N ALA A 235 24.15 31.21 2.71
CA ALA A 235 24.55 29.85 2.36
C ALA A 235 23.33 28.92 2.21
N LEU A 236 22.33 29.01 3.08
CA LEU A 236 21.10 28.26 3.00
C LEU A 236 20.30 28.55 1.73
N LYS A 237 20.23 29.83 1.30
CA LYS A 237 19.55 30.19 0.04
C LYS A 237 20.25 29.55 -1.16
N ASP A 238 21.56 29.55 -1.19
CA ASP A 238 22.33 28.93 -2.26
C ASP A 238 22.16 27.40 -2.25
N GLU A 239 22.17 26.78 -1.07
CA GLU A 239 21.92 25.33 -0.94
C GLU A 239 20.52 24.95 -1.40
N LEU A 240 19.47 25.68 -1.02
CA LEU A 240 18.09 25.38 -1.45
C LEU A 240 17.95 25.41 -2.98
N LEU A 241 18.58 26.37 -3.65
CA LEU A 241 18.57 26.48 -5.11
C LEU A 241 19.40 25.40 -5.81
N SER A 242 20.36 24.79 -5.10
CA SER A 242 21.21 23.73 -5.64
C SER A 242 20.58 22.36 -5.61
N ILE A 243 19.53 22.12 -4.80
CA ILE A 243 18.87 20.82 -4.62
C ILE A 243 18.38 20.30 -5.97
N LYS A 244 18.69 19.03 -6.26
CA LYS A 244 18.18 18.28 -7.42
C LYS A 244 17.30 17.16 -6.91
N ALA A 245 16.01 17.21 -7.24
CA ALA A 245 15.03 16.23 -6.80
C ALA A 245 14.28 15.62 -7.97
N ILE A 246 13.99 14.33 -7.89
CA ILE A 246 13.23 13.60 -8.90
C ILE A 246 12.09 12.79 -8.28
N ASP A 247 10.96 12.79 -8.97
CA ASP A 247 9.89 11.80 -8.82
C ASP A 247 9.82 10.97 -10.10
N HIS A 248 10.17 9.69 -10.02
CA HIS A 248 10.22 8.80 -11.17
C HIS A 248 8.96 7.93 -11.35
N ALA A 249 7.87 8.33 -10.69
CA ALA A 249 6.50 7.91 -10.88
C ALA A 249 5.58 9.10 -10.60
N CYS A 250 5.82 10.24 -11.29
CA CYS A 250 5.33 11.54 -10.84
C CYS A 250 3.81 11.73 -10.90
N GLY A 251 3.10 10.91 -11.68
CA GLY A 251 1.65 11.00 -11.79
C GLY A 251 1.19 12.41 -12.18
N SER A 252 0.28 12.98 -11.40
CA SER A 252 -0.19 14.35 -11.55
C SER A 252 0.73 15.42 -10.94
N GLY A 253 1.93 15.05 -10.48
CA GLY A 253 2.97 15.95 -9.97
C GLY A 253 2.81 16.36 -8.51
N ALA A 254 2.12 15.60 -7.69
CA ALA A 254 1.87 15.97 -6.30
C ALA A 254 3.15 16.28 -5.49
N TYR A 255 4.19 15.42 -5.61
CA TYR A 255 5.46 15.66 -4.91
C TYR A 255 6.28 16.79 -5.53
N LEU A 256 6.23 16.95 -6.85
CA LEU A 256 6.98 18.00 -7.54
C LEU A 256 6.43 19.38 -7.19
N ILE A 257 5.12 19.54 -7.17
CA ILE A 257 4.44 20.78 -6.74
C ILE A 257 4.66 21.01 -5.25
N GLY A 258 4.46 19.98 -4.41
CA GLY A 258 4.67 20.12 -2.96
C GLY A 258 6.10 20.47 -2.60
N LEU A 259 7.09 19.93 -3.31
CA LEU A 259 8.50 20.32 -3.11
C LEU A 259 8.77 21.75 -3.55
N LEU A 260 8.22 22.17 -4.70
CA LEU A 260 8.31 23.56 -5.18
C LEU A 260 7.77 24.53 -4.12
N GLU A 261 6.58 24.25 -3.59
CA GLU A 261 5.93 25.08 -2.56
C GLU A 261 6.79 25.18 -1.28
N GLU A 262 7.34 24.08 -0.79
CA GLU A 262 8.15 24.08 0.42
C GLU A 262 9.50 24.78 0.20
N LEU A 263 10.17 24.57 -0.93
CA LEU A 263 11.40 25.30 -1.28
C LEU A 263 11.16 26.81 -1.37
N LEU A 264 10.05 27.23 -2.02
CA LEU A 264 9.62 28.62 -2.09
C LEU A 264 9.38 29.20 -0.70
N ARG A 265 8.58 28.54 0.11
CA ARG A 265 8.26 28.97 1.48
C ARG A 265 9.51 29.17 2.33
N ILE A 266 10.43 28.21 2.31
CA ILE A 266 11.67 28.30 3.09
C ILE A 266 12.57 29.42 2.56
N TYR A 267 12.72 29.53 1.24
CA TYR A 267 13.53 30.58 0.63
C TYR A 267 12.98 31.98 0.92
N GLU A 268 11.67 32.19 0.85
CA GLU A 268 11.00 33.44 1.20
C GLU A 268 11.20 33.79 2.67
N THR A 269 11.04 32.79 3.56
CA THR A 269 11.31 32.98 5.00
C THR A 269 12.73 33.50 5.25
N LEU A 270 13.72 32.94 4.58
CA LEU A 270 15.11 33.40 4.65
C LEU A 270 15.27 34.81 4.05
N SER A 271 14.51 35.14 2.99
CA SER A 271 14.62 36.41 2.28
C SER A 271 14.04 37.59 3.06
N PHE A 272 13.01 37.37 3.88
CA PHE A 272 12.48 38.41 4.79
C PHE A 272 13.52 38.93 5.78
N SER A 273 14.50 38.11 6.15
CA SER A 273 15.56 38.48 7.09
C SER A 273 16.81 39.05 6.46
N LEU A 274 16.96 38.97 5.14
CA LEU A 274 18.07 39.58 4.34
C LEU A 274 17.54 40.24 3.07
N PRO A 275 17.17 41.54 3.12
CA PRO A 275 16.53 42.24 1.99
C PRO A 275 17.41 42.48 0.75
N ASP A 276 18.72 42.31 0.83
CA ASP A 276 19.66 42.84 -0.18
C ASP A 276 19.78 42.08 -1.50
N VAL A 277 19.22 40.85 -1.62
CA VAL A 277 19.19 40.07 -2.86
C VAL A 277 17.89 39.33 -2.99
N HIS A 278 16.90 39.90 -3.64
CA HIS A 278 15.63 39.26 -3.92
C HIS A 278 15.53 38.86 -5.39
N LEU A 279 15.43 37.55 -5.63
CA LEU A 279 14.76 37.07 -6.84
C LEU A 279 13.27 37.40 -6.73
N SER A 280 12.66 37.86 -7.84
CA SER A 280 11.20 37.92 -7.86
C SER A 280 10.63 36.50 -7.62
N ARG A 281 9.39 36.41 -7.09
CA ARG A 281 8.76 35.07 -6.88
C ARG A 281 8.69 34.30 -8.19
N PHE A 282 8.46 34.98 -9.31
CA PHE A 282 8.46 34.38 -10.63
C PHE A 282 9.86 33.82 -10.99
N ASP A 283 10.94 34.61 -10.84
CA ASP A 283 12.30 34.18 -11.18
C ASP A 283 12.74 33.00 -10.30
N LEU A 284 12.36 33.02 -9.01
CA LEU A 284 12.63 31.93 -8.07
C LEU A 284 11.92 30.64 -8.49
N LYS A 285 10.61 30.70 -8.80
CA LYS A 285 9.87 29.56 -9.32
C LYS A 285 10.46 29.03 -10.62
N TYR A 286 10.78 29.94 -11.55
CA TYR A 286 11.36 29.57 -12.83
C TYR A 286 12.69 28.84 -12.63
N GLN A 287 13.56 29.31 -11.75
CA GLN A 287 14.83 28.68 -11.44
C GLN A 287 14.64 27.29 -10.79
N LEU A 288 13.77 27.18 -9.81
CA LEU A 288 13.50 25.91 -9.15
C LEU A 288 12.91 24.88 -10.11
N ILE A 289 11.93 25.26 -10.95
CA ILE A 289 11.31 24.36 -11.93
C ILE A 289 12.35 23.89 -12.96
N SER A 290 13.13 24.83 -13.52
CA SER A 290 14.07 24.50 -14.59
C SER A 290 15.33 23.79 -14.11
N GLN A 291 15.71 23.92 -12.83
CA GLN A 291 16.99 23.41 -12.36
C GLN A 291 16.89 22.36 -11.25
N SER A 292 15.85 22.38 -10.43
CA SER A 292 15.76 21.56 -9.21
C SER A 292 14.75 20.42 -9.29
N ILE A 293 13.71 20.55 -10.10
CA ILE A 293 12.57 19.64 -10.14
C ILE A 293 12.58 18.79 -11.41
N PHE A 294 12.53 17.47 -11.23
CA PHE A 294 12.56 16.48 -12.31
C PHE A 294 11.46 15.45 -12.12
N GLY A 295 10.85 14.98 -13.21
CA GLY A 295 9.78 13.98 -13.14
C GLY A 295 9.79 13.04 -14.34
N ILE A 296 9.45 11.77 -14.08
CA ILE A 296 9.24 10.76 -15.10
C ILE A 296 7.93 10.04 -14.78
N ASP A 297 7.14 9.77 -15.81
CA ASP A 297 6.00 8.86 -15.70
C ASP A 297 5.85 8.08 -17.01
N ILE A 298 5.31 6.87 -16.92
CA ILE A 298 5.03 6.06 -18.12
C ILE A 298 3.80 6.56 -18.88
N ASP A 299 2.88 7.26 -18.18
CA ASP A 299 1.68 7.84 -18.77
C ASP A 299 1.95 9.27 -19.31
N PRO A 300 1.94 9.49 -20.63
CA PRO A 300 2.12 10.84 -21.20
C PRO A 300 1.10 11.86 -20.71
N LYS A 301 -0.13 11.42 -20.40
CA LYS A 301 -1.17 12.30 -19.88
C LYS A 301 -0.87 12.77 -18.45
N ALA A 302 -0.28 11.90 -17.62
CA ALA A 302 0.20 12.27 -16.29
C ALA A 302 1.27 13.37 -16.38
N VAL A 303 2.23 13.22 -17.28
CA VAL A 303 3.26 14.22 -17.54
C VAL A 303 2.64 15.55 -18.02
N THR A 304 1.68 15.50 -18.96
CA THR A 304 0.96 16.70 -19.43
C THR A 304 0.24 17.42 -18.29
N ARG A 305 -0.45 16.68 -17.41
CA ARG A 305 -1.12 17.25 -16.22
C ARG A 305 -0.11 17.94 -15.29
N THR A 306 1.03 17.31 -15.05
CA THR A 306 2.10 17.89 -14.24
C THR A 306 2.68 19.16 -14.89
N MET A 307 2.91 19.16 -16.20
CA MET A 307 3.33 20.36 -16.94
C MET A 307 2.31 21.50 -16.80
N CYS A 308 1.02 21.21 -16.98
CA CYS A 308 -0.04 22.20 -16.79
C CYS A 308 0.00 22.84 -15.41
N ARG A 309 0.15 22.05 -14.35
CA ARG A 309 0.20 22.55 -12.97
C ARG A 309 1.43 23.43 -12.72
N LEU A 310 2.61 22.99 -13.14
CA LEU A 310 3.84 23.78 -13.01
C LEU A 310 3.78 25.08 -13.81
N TRP A 311 3.22 25.02 -15.02
CA TRP A 311 3.03 26.18 -15.88
C TRP A 311 2.04 27.19 -15.24
N LEU A 312 0.90 26.73 -14.70
CA LEU A 312 -0.05 27.57 -14.00
C LEU A 312 0.56 28.18 -12.72
N SER A 313 1.39 27.43 -12.00
CA SER A 313 2.13 27.96 -10.85
C SER A 313 3.06 29.12 -11.25
N LEU A 314 3.75 29.02 -12.38
CA LEU A 314 4.52 30.14 -12.94
C LEU A 314 3.62 31.30 -13.35
N ALA A 315 2.50 31.01 -14.02
CA ALA A 315 1.57 32.02 -14.50
C ALA A 315 0.96 32.85 -13.36
N THR A 316 0.79 32.25 -12.19
CA THR A 316 0.27 32.94 -10.99
C THR A 316 1.09 34.20 -10.68
N ASP A 317 2.41 34.13 -10.74
CA ASP A 317 3.30 35.25 -10.39
C ASP A 317 3.73 36.11 -11.59
N SER A 318 3.28 35.78 -12.80
CA SER A 318 3.60 36.58 -14.00
C SER A 318 2.52 37.62 -14.25
N VAL A 319 2.91 38.83 -14.58
CA VAL A 319 2.03 39.93 -15.02
C VAL A 319 1.64 39.75 -16.48
N ASN A 320 2.59 39.33 -17.29
CA ASN A 320 2.43 39.19 -18.74
C ASN A 320 2.24 37.74 -19.12
N PRO A 321 1.58 37.46 -20.26
CA PRO A 321 1.48 36.08 -20.78
C PRO A 321 2.86 35.41 -20.91
N LEU A 322 2.94 34.17 -20.45
CA LEU A 322 4.20 33.40 -20.52
C LEU A 322 4.44 32.88 -21.93
N THR A 323 5.62 33.04 -22.42
CA THR A 323 6.09 32.53 -23.74
C THR A 323 7.03 31.34 -23.58
N THR A 324 6.95 30.66 -22.44
CA THR A 324 7.89 29.62 -22.03
C THR A 324 7.53 28.29 -22.69
N SER A 325 8.51 27.66 -23.38
CA SER A 325 8.31 26.31 -23.96
C SER A 325 8.28 25.23 -22.89
N SER A 326 7.79 24.05 -23.25
CA SER A 326 7.81 22.85 -22.39
C SER A 326 9.23 22.40 -22.00
N GLU A 327 10.26 22.84 -22.74
CA GLU A 327 11.67 22.47 -22.51
C GLU A 327 12.22 22.90 -21.13
N ILE A 328 11.60 23.88 -20.47
CA ILE A 328 12.03 24.28 -19.11
C ILE A 328 11.63 23.25 -18.06
N PHE A 329 10.64 22.41 -18.35
CA PHE A 329 10.18 21.37 -17.44
C PHE A 329 11.03 20.12 -17.66
N ASN A 330 11.75 19.68 -16.64
CA ASN A 330 12.51 18.43 -16.71
C ASN A 330 11.58 17.24 -16.50
N LEU A 331 10.58 17.11 -17.36
CA LEU A 331 9.52 16.10 -17.31
C LEU A 331 9.55 15.26 -18.57
N GLU A 332 9.46 13.94 -18.44
CA GLU A 332 9.51 13.03 -19.58
C GLU A 332 8.53 11.87 -19.43
N ALA A 333 7.84 11.54 -20.54
CA ALA A 333 6.94 10.39 -20.61
C ALA A 333 7.72 9.18 -21.08
N MET A 334 8.15 8.33 -20.13
CA MET A 334 8.88 7.09 -20.41
C MET A 334 8.87 6.13 -19.24
N ASP A 335 9.28 4.89 -19.50
CA ASP A 335 9.54 3.92 -18.45
C ASP A 335 10.77 4.32 -17.62
N SER A 336 10.54 4.62 -16.35
CA SER A 336 11.62 5.04 -15.45
C SER A 336 12.45 3.88 -14.90
N LEU A 337 11.96 2.65 -15.00
CA LEU A 337 12.61 1.45 -14.45
C LEU A 337 13.64 0.86 -15.40
N LEU A 338 13.49 1.07 -16.69
CA LEU A 338 14.38 0.51 -17.72
C LEU A 338 15.30 1.57 -18.34
N GLY A 339 16.50 1.14 -18.69
CA GLY A 339 17.48 1.95 -19.40
C GLY A 339 18.10 3.08 -18.58
N PRO A 340 18.81 4.01 -19.20
CA PRO A 340 19.58 5.06 -18.52
C PRO A 340 18.73 6.25 -18.02
N GLY A 341 17.45 6.30 -18.38
CA GLY A 341 16.59 7.46 -18.15
C GLY A 341 16.74 8.56 -19.21
N PRO A 342 15.92 9.63 -19.14
CA PRO A 342 15.97 10.73 -20.10
C PRO A 342 17.25 11.56 -19.99
N LYS A 343 17.54 12.36 -21.03
CA LYS A 343 18.79 13.16 -21.10
C LYS A 343 18.96 14.09 -19.89
N CYS A 344 17.90 14.75 -19.45
CA CYS A 344 17.98 15.65 -18.29
C CYS A 344 18.42 14.90 -17.01
N VAL A 345 17.98 13.65 -16.83
CA VAL A 345 18.41 12.80 -15.70
C VAL A 345 19.87 12.37 -15.85
N GLN A 346 20.29 11.93 -17.05
CA GLN A 346 21.68 11.58 -17.33
C GLN A 346 22.62 12.77 -17.13
N ASP A 347 22.17 13.97 -17.47
CA ASP A 347 22.94 15.21 -17.24
C ASP A 347 23.17 15.47 -15.76
N VAL A 348 22.14 15.27 -14.90
CA VAL A 348 22.28 15.39 -13.45
C VAL A 348 23.23 14.31 -12.91
N GLN A 349 23.08 13.05 -13.36
CA GLN A 349 23.97 11.97 -12.94
C GLN A 349 25.43 12.23 -13.30
N SER A 350 25.69 12.75 -14.50
CA SER A 350 27.07 13.01 -14.96
C SER A 350 27.69 14.23 -14.31
N LYS A 351 26.94 15.31 -14.08
CA LYS A 351 27.44 16.60 -13.55
C LYS A 351 27.46 16.66 -12.03
N ASN A 352 26.45 16.04 -11.37
CA ASN A 352 26.21 16.13 -9.93
C ASN A 352 26.43 14.80 -9.20
N GLY A 353 26.77 13.72 -9.91
CA GLY A 353 26.88 12.36 -9.35
C GLY A 353 25.52 11.71 -9.02
N GLY A 354 24.42 12.37 -9.34
CA GLY A 354 23.04 11.95 -9.10
C GLY A 354 22.18 13.00 -8.40
N PHE A 355 21.00 12.59 -8.02
CA PHE A 355 20.01 13.41 -7.33
C PHE A 355 20.24 13.47 -5.82
N ASP A 356 19.89 14.58 -5.21
CA ASP A 356 19.88 14.74 -3.75
C ASP A 356 18.69 14.03 -3.12
N LEU A 357 17.56 14.07 -3.80
CA LEU A 357 16.28 13.61 -3.29
C LEU A 357 15.50 12.85 -4.35
N VAL A 358 15.01 11.68 -3.99
CA VAL A 358 13.99 10.93 -4.74
C VAL A 358 12.74 10.83 -3.87
N LEU A 359 11.65 11.40 -4.35
CA LEU A 359 10.33 11.36 -3.69
C LEU A 359 9.39 10.59 -4.61
N ALA A 360 8.64 9.62 -4.10
CA ALA A 360 7.62 8.94 -4.91
C ALA A 360 6.55 8.24 -4.07
N ASN A 361 5.40 8.05 -4.71
CA ASN A 361 4.40 7.05 -4.38
C ASN A 361 4.34 6.05 -5.55
N PRO A 362 5.23 5.03 -5.60
CA PRO A 362 5.30 4.11 -6.72
C PRO A 362 4.03 3.27 -6.85
N PRO A 363 3.67 2.78 -8.05
CA PRO A 363 2.44 2.01 -8.28
C PRO A 363 2.44 0.67 -7.55
N TYR A 364 1.29 0.30 -6.91
CA TYR A 364 1.13 -0.92 -6.11
C TYR A 364 0.63 -2.10 -6.96
N VAL A 365 1.40 -2.46 -7.99
CA VAL A 365 1.08 -3.58 -8.89
C VAL A 365 1.70 -4.87 -8.34
N ARG A 366 0.85 -5.88 -8.08
CA ARG A 366 1.31 -7.20 -7.61
C ARG A 366 2.04 -7.95 -8.71
N HIS A 367 3.05 -8.73 -8.34
CA HIS A 367 3.90 -9.51 -9.27
C HIS A 367 3.12 -10.39 -10.26
N GLY A 368 1.93 -10.88 -9.91
CA GLY A 368 1.07 -11.67 -10.79
C GLY A 368 0.37 -10.87 -11.90
N HIS A 369 0.35 -9.54 -11.80
CA HIS A 369 -0.26 -8.63 -12.75
C HIS A 369 0.78 -7.90 -13.61
N ILE A 370 2.08 -8.12 -13.36
CA ILE A 370 3.15 -7.59 -14.19
C ILE A 370 3.31 -8.51 -15.40
N ASP A 371 3.35 -7.94 -16.60
CA ASP A 371 3.59 -8.69 -17.82
C ASP A 371 4.88 -9.52 -17.73
N SER A 372 4.88 -10.72 -18.31
CA SER A 372 5.97 -11.67 -18.14
C SER A 372 7.25 -11.28 -18.87
N GLU A 373 7.16 -10.64 -20.05
CA GLU A 373 8.33 -10.17 -20.80
C GLU A 373 8.93 -8.96 -20.10
N TYR A 374 8.09 -7.99 -19.74
CA TYR A 374 8.50 -6.83 -18.97
C TYR A 374 9.17 -7.20 -17.64
N LYS A 375 8.63 -8.19 -16.94
CA LYS A 375 9.25 -8.69 -15.70
C LYS A 375 10.65 -9.28 -15.94
N GLN A 376 10.87 -9.97 -17.04
CA GLN A 376 12.19 -10.49 -17.37
C GLN A 376 13.20 -9.36 -17.63
N GLU A 377 12.80 -8.31 -18.33
CA GLU A 377 13.65 -7.13 -18.57
C GLU A 377 14.01 -6.44 -17.24
N LEU A 378 13.04 -6.23 -16.36
CA LEU A 378 13.26 -5.68 -15.02
C LEU A 378 14.24 -6.52 -14.19
N LEU A 379 14.13 -7.86 -14.23
CA LEU A 379 15.06 -8.74 -13.53
C LEU A 379 16.47 -8.68 -14.11
N GLN A 380 16.60 -8.57 -15.45
CA GLN A 380 17.89 -8.44 -16.11
C GLN A 380 18.59 -7.11 -15.74
N GLN A 381 17.84 -6.02 -15.64
CA GLN A 381 18.37 -4.72 -15.22
C GLN A 381 19.11 -4.79 -13.87
N HIS A 382 18.62 -5.63 -12.95
CA HIS A 382 19.19 -5.77 -11.60
C HIS A 382 19.99 -7.06 -11.37
N ALA A 383 20.27 -7.83 -12.43
CA ALA A 383 20.96 -9.12 -12.32
C ALA A 383 22.39 -9.02 -11.80
N SER A 384 23.09 -7.91 -12.06
CA SER A 384 24.45 -7.64 -11.61
C SER A 384 24.55 -7.11 -10.16
N SER A 385 23.42 -6.77 -9.55
CA SER A 385 23.41 -6.27 -8.16
C SER A 385 23.55 -7.41 -7.15
N GLU A 386 24.49 -7.30 -6.22
CA GLU A 386 24.64 -8.26 -5.13
C GLU A 386 24.58 -7.56 -3.76
N PRO A 387 23.60 -7.92 -2.92
CA PRO A 387 22.47 -8.80 -3.22
C PRO A 387 21.50 -8.15 -4.22
N SER A 388 20.85 -8.96 -5.08
CA SER A 388 19.79 -8.46 -5.96
C SER A 388 18.61 -7.95 -5.12
N PRO A 389 18.10 -6.74 -5.39
CA PRO A 389 16.97 -6.15 -4.64
C PRO A 389 15.63 -6.83 -4.90
N VAL A 390 15.52 -7.61 -5.97
CA VAL A 390 14.26 -8.15 -6.50
C VAL A 390 14.39 -9.61 -6.93
N ASP A 391 13.25 -10.31 -7.01
CA ASP A 391 13.09 -11.61 -7.62
C ASP A 391 11.79 -11.72 -8.42
N LYS A 392 11.54 -12.91 -9.00
CA LYS A 392 10.33 -13.17 -9.82
C LYS A 392 8.99 -12.99 -9.09
N THR A 393 9.00 -12.90 -7.77
CA THR A 393 7.80 -12.73 -6.93
C THR A 393 7.68 -11.33 -6.35
N SER A 394 8.61 -10.42 -6.68
CA SER A 394 8.61 -9.04 -6.21
C SER A 394 7.50 -8.22 -6.86
N ASP A 395 6.76 -7.47 -6.07
CA ASP A 395 5.80 -6.48 -6.55
C ASP A 395 6.51 -5.29 -7.21
N LEU A 396 5.83 -4.57 -8.09
CA LEU A 396 6.44 -3.55 -8.95
C LEU A 396 7.18 -2.45 -8.16
N TYR A 397 6.64 -2.00 -7.04
CA TYR A 397 7.28 -0.95 -6.23
C TYR A 397 8.67 -1.34 -5.68
N CYS A 398 8.98 -2.64 -5.57
CA CYS A 398 10.32 -3.07 -5.15
C CYS A 398 11.41 -2.65 -6.14
N TYR A 399 11.10 -2.66 -7.44
CA TYR A 399 12.01 -2.19 -8.49
C TYR A 399 12.25 -0.68 -8.40
N PHE A 400 11.25 0.09 -7.99
CA PHE A 400 11.38 1.53 -7.76
C PHE A 400 12.39 1.85 -6.65
N PHE A 401 12.44 1.07 -5.57
CA PHE A 401 13.47 1.26 -4.53
C PHE A 401 14.89 1.10 -5.07
N ALA A 402 15.12 0.07 -5.88
CA ALA A 402 16.41 -0.17 -6.50
C ALA A 402 16.79 0.97 -7.45
N ARG A 403 15.84 1.35 -8.29
CA ARG A 403 16.03 2.43 -9.28
C ARG A 403 16.29 3.78 -8.64
N ALA A 404 15.57 4.12 -7.57
CA ALA A 404 15.82 5.32 -6.80
C ALA A 404 17.26 5.38 -6.27
N ASN A 405 17.77 4.25 -5.76
CA ASN A 405 19.16 4.20 -5.29
C ASN A 405 20.18 4.39 -6.41
N GLU A 406 19.87 4.00 -7.65
CA GLU A 406 20.70 4.28 -8.83
C GLU A 406 20.69 5.78 -9.17
N PHE A 407 19.54 6.43 -9.11
CA PHE A 407 19.43 7.88 -9.39
C PHE A 407 20.13 8.75 -8.36
N LEU A 408 20.19 8.32 -7.10
CA LEU A 408 20.78 9.12 -6.02
C LEU A 408 22.30 9.26 -6.15
N ARG A 409 22.82 10.46 -5.80
CA ARG A 409 24.23 10.64 -5.47
C ARG A 409 24.58 9.93 -4.16
N PRO A 410 25.87 9.72 -3.82
CA PRO A 410 26.26 9.34 -2.47
C PRO A 410 25.65 10.32 -1.44
N ASP A 411 25.18 9.79 -0.30
CA ASP A 411 24.46 10.49 0.77
C ASP A 411 23.11 11.12 0.37
N GLY A 412 22.66 10.98 -0.88
CA GLY A 412 21.33 11.35 -1.32
C GLY A 412 20.24 10.53 -0.62
N VAL A 413 19.01 11.05 -0.58
CA VAL A 413 17.89 10.50 0.19
C VAL A 413 16.75 10.10 -0.72
N GLN A 414 16.17 8.91 -0.50
CA GLN A 414 14.88 8.52 -1.06
C GLN A 414 13.81 8.46 0.04
N ILE A 415 12.63 8.98 -0.24
CA ILE A 415 11.49 8.92 0.66
C ILE A 415 10.28 8.44 -0.12
N PHE A 416 9.80 7.23 0.22
CA PHE A 416 8.69 6.59 -0.44
C PHE A 416 7.54 6.35 0.51
N ILE A 417 6.33 6.52 0.00
CA ILE A 417 5.15 5.92 0.59
C ILE A 417 4.71 4.76 -0.30
N CYS A 418 4.60 3.57 0.24
CA CYS A 418 4.21 2.38 -0.53
C CYS A 418 3.52 1.34 0.37
N SER A 419 3.06 0.23 -0.23
CA SER A 419 2.54 -0.90 0.54
C SER A 419 3.57 -1.38 1.57
N ASN A 420 3.12 -1.67 2.79
CA ASN A 420 3.98 -2.22 3.84
C ASN A 420 4.21 -3.74 3.71
N SER A 421 3.66 -4.38 2.69
CA SER A 421 3.74 -5.85 2.51
C SER A 421 5.17 -6.37 2.42
N TRP A 422 6.12 -5.59 1.90
CA TRP A 422 7.54 -5.99 1.80
C TRP A 422 8.22 -6.19 3.15
N LEU A 423 7.65 -5.62 4.23
CA LEU A 423 8.20 -5.79 5.58
C LEU A 423 8.03 -7.21 6.13
N ASP A 424 7.01 -7.95 5.67
CA ASP A 424 6.63 -9.24 6.27
C ASP A 424 6.54 -10.38 5.25
N SER A 425 6.46 -10.06 3.96
CA SER A 425 6.25 -11.04 2.89
C SER A 425 7.56 -11.63 2.40
N ARG A 426 7.50 -12.89 1.95
CA ARG A 426 8.67 -13.59 1.39
C ARG A 426 9.30 -12.85 0.20
N PHE A 427 8.49 -12.23 -0.67
CA PHE A 427 9.01 -11.45 -1.79
C PHE A 427 9.80 -10.22 -1.35
N GLY A 428 9.49 -9.67 -0.17
CA GLY A 428 10.22 -8.54 0.40
C GLY A 428 11.62 -8.87 0.91
N ASN A 429 11.95 -10.15 1.12
CA ASN A 429 13.24 -10.54 1.70
C ASN A 429 14.45 -10.04 0.90
N ARG A 430 14.36 -10.06 -0.43
CA ARG A 430 15.42 -9.55 -1.30
C ARG A 430 15.60 -8.05 -1.13
N LEU A 431 14.49 -7.31 -1.15
CA LEU A 431 14.51 -5.86 -0.92
C LEU A 431 15.05 -5.53 0.47
N GLN A 432 14.60 -6.25 1.52
CA GLN A 432 15.14 -6.08 2.87
C GLN A 432 16.65 -6.27 2.92
N GLN A 433 17.15 -7.39 2.38
CA GLN A 433 18.58 -7.67 2.36
C GLN A 433 19.37 -6.57 1.63
N TYR A 434 18.87 -6.13 0.48
CA TYR A 434 19.48 -5.05 -0.29
C TYR A 434 19.55 -3.75 0.52
N LEU A 435 18.41 -3.31 1.06
CA LEU A 435 18.35 -2.06 1.81
C LEU A 435 19.20 -2.11 3.09
N LEU A 436 19.16 -3.24 3.81
CA LEU A 436 19.94 -3.42 5.05
C LEU A 436 21.45 -3.47 4.80
N THR A 437 21.92 -3.84 3.61
CA THR A 437 23.34 -3.98 3.29
C THR A 437 23.90 -2.81 2.49
N LYS A 438 23.10 -2.18 1.64
CA LYS A 438 23.57 -1.18 0.67
C LYS A 438 23.20 0.26 1.03
N THR A 439 22.28 0.45 1.97
CA THR A 439 21.73 1.76 2.30
C THR A 439 21.60 1.92 3.82
N HIS A 440 21.40 3.17 4.24
CA HIS A 440 20.99 3.49 5.60
C HIS A 440 19.48 3.73 5.62
N ILE A 441 18.73 2.80 6.18
CA ILE A 441 17.30 2.99 6.47
C ILE A 441 17.19 3.90 7.71
N ILE A 442 16.97 5.19 7.48
CA ILE A 442 16.89 6.19 8.55
C ILE A 442 15.65 5.92 9.40
N SER A 443 14.49 5.74 8.73
CA SER A 443 13.23 5.53 9.44
C SER A 443 12.22 4.77 8.59
N LEU A 444 11.46 3.91 9.27
CA LEU A 444 10.25 3.28 8.76
C LEU A 444 9.08 3.78 9.60
N ILE A 445 8.08 4.41 8.95
CA ILE A 445 6.96 5.07 9.63
C ILE A 445 5.67 4.38 9.24
N ASP A 446 5.04 3.68 10.19
CA ASP A 446 3.76 2.98 10.04
C ASP A 446 2.65 3.71 10.82
N SER A 447 1.40 3.35 10.60
CA SER A 447 0.24 3.93 11.27
C SER A 447 -0.61 2.85 11.93
N ARG A 448 -1.20 3.17 13.08
CA ARG A 448 -2.17 2.30 13.75
C ARG A 448 -3.48 2.16 12.99
N LYS A 449 -3.89 3.16 12.24
CA LYS A 449 -5.06 3.06 11.35
C LYS A 449 -4.68 2.33 10.06
N LYS A 450 -5.40 1.27 9.74
CA LYS A 450 -5.09 0.40 8.61
C LYS A 450 -5.44 1.00 7.24
N LYS A 451 -6.45 1.84 7.14
CA LYS A 451 -6.88 2.46 5.88
C LYS A 451 -6.37 3.90 5.85
N GLN A 452 -5.29 4.14 5.13
CA GLN A 452 -4.70 5.46 4.97
C GLN A 452 -5.30 6.23 3.78
N PHE A 453 -5.76 5.49 2.78
CA PHE A 453 -6.41 6.04 1.60
C PHE A 453 -7.86 5.55 1.58
N SER A 454 -8.82 6.47 1.39
CA SER A 454 -10.26 6.15 1.37
C SER A 454 -10.63 5.07 0.35
N ASP A 455 -9.84 4.97 -0.72
CA ASP A 455 -10.15 4.15 -1.89
C ASP A 455 -9.27 2.88 -1.99
N ALA A 456 -8.38 2.63 -1.03
CA ALA A 456 -7.49 1.47 -1.07
C ALA A 456 -7.56 0.62 0.20
N ASP A 457 -7.74 -0.67 0.01
CA ASP A 457 -7.67 -1.68 1.10
C ASP A 457 -6.21 -2.13 1.34
N ILE A 458 -5.25 -1.17 1.27
CA ILE A 458 -3.81 -1.42 1.35
C ILE A 458 -3.24 -0.62 2.53
N ASN A 459 -2.50 -1.31 3.39
CA ASN A 459 -1.71 -0.67 4.42
C ASN A 459 -0.42 -0.11 3.81
N THR A 460 -0.10 1.13 4.13
CA THR A 460 1.08 1.82 3.59
C THR A 460 2.09 2.16 4.68
N ILE A 461 3.34 2.36 4.25
CA ILE A 461 4.46 2.78 5.08
C ILE A 461 5.23 3.90 4.40
N ILE A 462 5.72 4.87 5.17
CA ILE A 462 6.70 5.83 4.69
C ILE A 462 8.09 5.31 5.07
N SER A 463 8.95 5.15 4.06
CA SER A 463 10.34 4.74 4.22
C SER A 463 11.28 5.91 3.87
N ILE A 464 12.19 6.22 4.77
CA ILE A 464 13.22 7.27 4.61
C ILE A 464 14.57 6.57 4.59
N ILE A 465 15.26 6.63 3.45
CA ILE A 465 16.47 5.85 3.19
C ILE A 465 17.53 6.75 2.58
N ARG A 466 18.77 6.62 3.04
CA ARG A 466 19.94 7.36 2.51
C ARG A 466 20.88 6.41 1.80
N LYS A 467 21.43 6.81 0.66
CA LYS A 467 22.47 6.07 -0.07
C LYS A 467 23.81 6.21 0.64
N SER A 468 23.92 5.57 1.80
CA SER A 468 25.13 5.59 2.62
C SER A 468 25.30 4.28 3.35
N LYS A 469 26.41 4.12 4.08
CA LYS A 469 26.65 2.92 4.90
C LYS A 469 25.55 2.72 5.94
N PRO A 470 25.14 1.46 6.21
CA PRO A 470 24.15 1.13 7.22
C PRO A 470 24.48 1.70 8.61
N LYS A 471 23.46 2.20 9.32
CA LYS A 471 23.52 2.71 10.69
C LYS A 471 22.29 2.19 11.47
N ASP A 472 21.82 2.95 12.43
CA ASP A 472 20.61 2.63 13.19
C ASP A 472 19.34 2.98 12.39
N THR A 473 18.35 2.10 12.48
CA THR A 473 17.01 2.31 11.91
C THR A 473 16.01 2.67 12.98
N ASN A 474 15.23 3.73 12.76
CA ASN A 474 14.14 4.14 13.63
C ASN A 474 12.81 3.55 13.14
N PHE A 475 12.12 2.83 14.00
CA PHE A 475 10.75 2.36 13.78
C PHE A 475 9.80 3.35 14.44
N VAL A 476 8.99 4.04 13.64
CA VAL A 476 8.08 5.09 14.09
C VAL A 476 6.64 4.68 13.86
N MET A 477 5.79 4.88 14.87
CA MET A 477 4.36 4.60 14.81
C MET A 477 3.57 5.89 14.97
N LEU A 478 2.59 6.08 14.10
CA LEU A 478 1.59 7.12 14.20
C LEU A 478 0.35 6.60 14.93
N GLU A 479 -0.19 7.39 15.86
CA GLU A 479 -1.37 6.97 16.64
C GLU A 479 -2.68 7.04 15.82
N GLY A 480 -2.76 7.92 14.83
CA GLY A 480 -3.89 8.11 13.91
C GLY A 480 -3.57 7.74 12.46
N ASP A 481 -4.34 8.31 11.53
CA ASP A 481 -3.96 8.29 10.11
C ASP A 481 -2.74 9.18 9.84
N PHE A 482 -2.12 9.03 8.67
CA PHE A 482 -0.92 9.80 8.34
C PHE A 482 -1.17 11.31 8.37
N SER A 483 -2.26 11.78 7.77
CA SER A 483 -2.54 13.21 7.69
C SER A 483 -2.75 13.84 9.07
N ALA A 484 -3.67 13.32 9.86
CA ALA A 484 -3.99 13.85 11.18
C ALA A 484 -2.81 13.73 12.17
N SER A 485 -2.05 12.62 12.12
CA SER A 485 -0.92 12.42 13.04
C SER A 485 0.29 13.28 12.68
N ILE A 486 0.50 13.55 11.39
CA ILE A 486 1.56 14.44 10.92
C ILE A 486 1.23 15.89 11.32
N GLU A 487 -0.01 16.34 11.11
CA GLU A 487 -0.46 17.67 11.49
C GLU A 487 -0.39 17.91 12.99
N SER A 488 -0.79 16.92 13.79
CA SER A 488 -0.73 17.01 15.26
C SER A 488 0.65 16.69 15.85
N GLN A 489 1.63 16.30 15.02
CA GLN A 489 2.98 15.90 15.43
C GLN A 489 3.01 14.73 16.44
N THR A 490 2.02 13.85 16.40
CA THR A 490 1.91 12.68 17.29
C THR A 490 2.73 11.48 16.81
N LEU A 491 3.96 11.75 16.41
CA LEU A 491 4.95 10.76 16.01
C LEU A 491 5.60 10.15 17.26
N ARG A 492 5.48 8.83 17.41
CA ARG A 492 6.15 8.11 18.48
C ARG A 492 7.24 7.21 17.92
N ASN A 493 8.49 7.47 18.28
CA ASN A 493 9.55 6.49 18.04
C ASN A 493 9.31 5.28 18.96
N VAL A 494 9.09 4.12 18.36
CA VAL A 494 8.83 2.88 19.09
C VAL A 494 10.14 2.19 19.44
N MET A 495 11.08 2.14 18.48
CA MET A 495 12.33 1.41 18.64
C MET A 495 13.41 1.94 17.68
N THR A 496 14.66 1.92 18.16
CA THR A 496 15.84 2.18 17.32
C THR A 496 16.75 0.96 17.38
N ILE A 497 17.13 0.42 16.21
CA ILE A 497 17.89 -0.84 16.11
C ILE A 497 19.00 -0.68 15.06
N PRO A 498 20.24 -1.13 15.37
CA PRO A 498 21.31 -1.21 14.38
C PRO A 498 20.92 -2.11 13.20
N GLN A 499 21.10 -1.62 11.96
CA GLN A 499 20.78 -2.41 10.77
C GLN A 499 21.56 -3.73 10.70
N GLN A 500 22.75 -3.77 11.27
CA GLN A 500 23.53 -5.01 11.36
C GLN A 500 22.80 -6.06 12.21
N GLN A 501 22.16 -5.67 13.30
CA GLN A 501 21.35 -6.58 14.11
C GLN A 501 20.11 -7.05 13.36
N LEU A 502 19.45 -6.14 12.61
CA LEU A 502 18.31 -6.49 11.74
C LEU A 502 18.74 -7.51 10.65
N LEU A 503 19.90 -7.30 10.05
CA LEU A 503 20.43 -8.21 9.04
C LEU A 503 20.74 -9.59 9.65
N GLN A 504 21.46 -9.63 10.78
CA GLN A 504 21.85 -10.86 11.46
C GLN A 504 20.65 -11.69 11.91
N SER A 505 19.61 -11.04 12.42
CA SER A 505 18.40 -11.72 12.89
C SER A 505 17.58 -12.35 11.76
N GLY A 506 17.79 -11.93 10.51
CA GLY A 506 17.17 -12.52 9.31
C GLY A 506 17.98 -13.64 8.66
N LEU A 507 19.19 -13.95 9.16
CA LEU A 507 20.03 -15.04 8.64
C LEU A 507 19.56 -16.41 9.19
N ASP A 508 19.58 -17.41 8.33
CA ASP A 508 19.39 -18.80 8.74
C ASP A 508 20.69 -19.43 9.27
N SER A 509 20.64 -20.71 9.65
CA SER A 509 21.81 -21.47 10.17
C SER A 509 22.95 -21.62 9.16
N GLN A 510 22.69 -21.37 7.86
CA GLN A 510 23.69 -21.42 6.79
C GLN A 510 24.21 -20.01 6.43
N GLY A 511 23.76 -18.98 7.11
CA GLY A 511 24.14 -17.59 6.84
C GLY A 511 23.42 -16.98 5.63
N ILE A 512 22.35 -17.61 5.16
CA ILE A 512 21.51 -17.09 4.07
C ILE A 512 20.42 -16.22 4.65
N TYR A 513 20.21 -15.02 4.06
CA TYR A 513 19.14 -14.14 4.50
C TYR A 513 17.76 -14.69 4.07
N GLY A 514 17.03 -15.20 5.03
CA GLY A 514 15.68 -15.73 4.84
C GLY A 514 14.56 -14.69 5.05
N GLY A 515 14.93 -13.47 5.39
CA GLY A 515 14.01 -12.37 5.70
C GLY A 515 13.65 -12.27 7.17
N GLN A 516 13.17 -11.09 7.55
CA GLN A 516 12.67 -10.81 8.88
C GLN A 516 11.35 -10.05 8.79
N ARG A 517 10.50 -10.22 9.79
CA ARG A 517 9.27 -9.45 9.91
C ARG A 517 9.57 -8.07 10.51
N LEU A 518 9.96 -7.13 9.66
CA LEU A 518 10.31 -5.78 10.10
C LEU A 518 9.13 -5.02 10.73
N SER A 519 7.89 -5.35 10.35
CA SER A 519 6.71 -4.72 10.95
C SER A 519 6.56 -5.03 12.45
N LEU A 520 7.19 -6.09 12.96
CA LEU A 520 7.17 -6.41 14.39
C LEU A 520 7.79 -5.30 15.24
N PHE A 521 8.82 -4.64 14.73
CA PHE A 521 9.49 -3.55 15.46
C PHE A 521 8.64 -2.30 15.67
N HIS A 522 7.51 -2.17 14.92
CA HIS A 522 6.54 -1.12 15.15
C HIS A 522 5.50 -1.47 16.22
N ARG A 523 5.19 -2.76 16.40
CA ARG A 523 3.98 -3.19 17.14
C ARG A 523 4.24 -4.16 18.29
N ALA A 524 5.34 -4.89 18.26
CA ALA A 524 5.63 -5.85 19.29
C ALA A 524 6.10 -5.18 20.56
N PRO A 525 5.61 -5.60 21.73
CA PRO A 525 6.13 -5.12 23.02
C PRO A 525 7.58 -5.59 23.23
N GLY A 526 8.38 -4.82 23.99
CA GLY A 526 9.79 -5.14 24.25
C GLY A 526 10.01 -6.56 24.78
N ILE A 527 9.14 -7.02 25.68
CA ILE A 527 9.18 -8.38 26.24
C ILE A 527 9.11 -9.49 25.18
N TYR A 528 8.52 -9.23 24.01
CA TYR A 528 8.49 -10.21 22.90
C TYR A 528 9.90 -10.48 22.35
N PHE A 529 10.74 -9.46 22.23
CA PHE A 529 12.10 -9.62 21.75
C PHE A 529 12.97 -10.35 22.77
N GLU A 530 12.79 -10.06 24.07
CA GLU A 530 13.41 -10.80 25.16
C GLU A 530 13.02 -12.29 25.12
N LEU A 531 11.74 -12.59 24.87
CA LEU A 531 11.22 -13.94 24.71
C LEU A 531 11.90 -14.66 23.53
N ILE A 532 11.99 -14.03 22.36
CA ILE A 532 12.63 -14.63 21.20
C ILE A 532 14.13 -14.86 21.44
N ASP A 533 14.81 -13.93 22.10
CA ASP A 533 16.22 -14.06 22.43
C ASP A 533 16.48 -15.18 23.47
N ALA A 534 15.59 -15.35 24.44
CA ALA A 534 15.66 -16.47 25.39
C ALA A 534 15.44 -17.84 24.73
N LEU A 535 14.60 -17.90 23.67
CA LEU A 535 14.30 -19.14 22.98
C LEU A 535 15.41 -19.57 21.99
N LYS A 536 16.08 -18.62 21.33
CA LYS A 536 17.07 -18.90 20.27
C LYS A 536 18.13 -19.95 20.60
N PRO A 537 18.82 -19.93 21.76
CA PRO A 537 19.94 -20.81 22.02
C PRO A 537 19.55 -22.27 22.33
N HIS A 538 18.29 -22.51 22.74
CA HIS A 538 17.88 -23.80 23.34
C HIS A 538 16.59 -24.37 22.77
N SER A 539 16.13 -23.89 21.61
CA SER A 539 14.90 -24.37 21.00
C SER A 539 15.14 -25.03 19.65
N ARG A 540 14.28 -25.97 19.31
CA ARG A 540 14.13 -26.56 17.96
C ARG A 540 12.86 -26.04 17.31
N GLU A 541 12.84 -25.92 16.00
CA GLU A 541 11.60 -25.62 15.29
C GLU A 541 10.63 -26.80 15.39
N LEU A 542 9.34 -26.54 15.54
CA LEU A 542 8.31 -27.58 15.68
C LEU A 542 8.35 -28.61 14.54
N GLN A 543 8.72 -28.19 13.32
CA GLN A 543 8.87 -29.12 12.18
C GLN A 543 10.01 -30.13 12.34
N GLN A 544 10.94 -29.93 13.25
CA GLN A 544 12.01 -30.89 13.56
C GLN A 544 11.56 -31.98 14.55
N LEU A 545 10.43 -31.75 15.23
CA LEU A 545 9.85 -32.64 16.24
C LEU A 545 8.58 -33.34 15.76
N ALA A 546 7.89 -32.71 14.81
CA ALA A 546 6.57 -33.19 14.37
C ALA A 546 6.34 -32.89 12.88
N GLN A 547 5.57 -33.74 12.25
CA GLN A 547 5.00 -33.47 10.95
C GLN A 547 3.72 -32.63 11.11
N ILE A 548 3.65 -31.48 10.41
CA ILE A 548 2.50 -30.59 10.46
C ILE A 548 1.80 -30.59 9.09
N ARG A 549 0.54 -31.04 9.06
CA ARG A 549 -0.28 -31.09 7.86
C ARG A 549 -1.62 -30.47 8.07
N ARG A 550 -2.13 -29.82 7.04
CA ARG A 550 -3.53 -29.38 7.01
C ARG A 550 -4.45 -30.58 6.83
N GLY A 551 -5.56 -30.61 7.55
CA GLY A 551 -6.56 -31.65 7.37
C GLY A 551 -7.13 -31.65 5.94
N PRO A 552 -7.71 -32.78 5.50
CA PRO A 552 -8.18 -32.94 4.14
C PRO A 552 -9.36 -32.02 3.82
N SER A 553 -9.31 -31.39 2.65
CA SER A 553 -10.47 -30.66 2.10
C SER A 553 -11.37 -31.65 1.36
N THR A 554 -12.64 -31.68 1.68
CA THR A 554 -13.59 -32.62 1.05
C THR A 554 -13.91 -32.26 -0.40
N GLY A 555 -14.02 -30.98 -0.72
CA GLY A 555 -14.47 -30.48 -2.02
C GLY A 555 -16.00 -30.59 -2.23
N ALA A 556 -16.72 -31.30 -1.34
CA ALA A 556 -18.17 -31.46 -1.35
C ALA A 556 -18.67 -31.76 0.05
N ASN A 557 -18.65 -30.76 0.93
CA ASN A 557 -18.98 -30.96 2.35
C ASN A 557 -20.35 -31.58 2.58
N GLU A 558 -21.34 -31.28 1.75
CA GLU A 558 -22.69 -31.82 1.83
C GLU A 558 -22.76 -33.34 1.58
N PHE A 559 -21.82 -33.86 0.80
CA PHE A 559 -21.73 -35.30 0.54
C PHE A 559 -20.90 -36.02 1.59
N PHE A 560 -19.75 -35.44 1.96
CA PHE A 560 -18.78 -36.14 2.81
C PHE A 560 -19.11 -36.10 4.30
N PHE A 561 -19.78 -35.05 4.79
CA PHE A 561 -20.13 -34.91 6.19
C PHE A 561 -21.59 -35.33 6.39
N MET A 562 -21.78 -36.46 7.05
CA MET A 562 -23.09 -37.00 7.30
C MET A 562 -23.58 -36.65 8.70
N ASN A 563 -24.86 -36.25 8.78
CA ASN A 563 -25.59 -36.06 10.02
C ASN A 563 -26.35 -37.33 10.42
N GLU A 564 -26.97 -37.34 11.62
CA GLU A 564 -27.69 -38.53 12.12
C GLU A 564 -28.83 -38.98 11.19
N GLN A 565 -29.56 -38.04 10.60
CA GLN A 565 -30.66 -38.35 9.67
C GLN A 565 -30.17 -39.02 8.39
N GLU A 566 -29.04 -38.55 7.87
CA GLU A 566 -28.41 -39.12 6.66
C GLU A 566 -27.81 -40.51 6.97
N LEU A 567 -27.23 -40.71 8.15
CA LEU A 567 -26.73 -42.00 8.59
C LEU A 567 -27.86 -43.03 8.70
N GLU A 568 -29.02 -42.66 9.28
CA GLU A 568 -30.21 -43.51 9.36
C GLU A 568 -30.82 -43.75 7.98
N MET A 569 -30.82 -42.75 7.10
CA MET A 569 -31.44 -42.84 5.78
C MET A 569 -30.69 -43.79 4.83
N TYR A 570 -29.38 -43.73 4.84
CA TYR A 570 -28.54 -44.45 3.89
C TYR A 570 -27.96 -45.76 4.43
N ASP A 571 -28.02 -45.99 5.74
CA ASP A 571 -27.55 -47.18 6.44
C ASP A 571 -26.15 -47.66 5.96
N ILE A 572 -25.21 -46.72 5.94
CA ILE A 572 -23.86 -46.96 5.41
C ILE A 572 -23.08 -47.79 6.42
N GLU A 573 -22.31 -48.72 5.92
CA GLU A 573 -21.46 -49.61 6.69
C GLU A 573 -20.41 -48.84 7.50
N GLU A 574 -20.22 -49.19 8.77
CA GLU A 574 -19.38 -48.48 9.74
C GLU A 574 -17.92 -48.38 9.29
N GLU A 575 -17.44 -49.30 8.46
CA GLU A 575 -16.10 -49.32 7.91
C GLU A 575 -15.79 -48.11 6.97
N PHE A 576 -16.84 -47.46 6.42
CA PHE A 576 -16.71 -46.27 5.55
C PHE A 576 -17.02 -44.97 6.28
N LEU A 577 -17.30 -45.01 7.59
CA LEU A 577 -17.68 -43.90 8.42
C LEU A 577 -16.60 -43.61 9.46
N HIS A 578 -16.00 -42.44 9.35
CA HIS A 578 -14.94 -41.99 10.27
C HIS A 578 -15.45 -40.88 11.18
N GLN A 579 -15.11 -40.93 12.45
CA GLN A 579 -15.34 -39.80 13.36
C GLN A 579 -14.49 -38.61 12.95
N ILE A 580 -15.06 -37.42 12.92
CA ILE A 580 -14.35 -36.22 12.47
C ILE A 580 -14.69 -34.99 13.28
N LEU A 581 -13.64 -34.19 13.59
CA LEU A 581 -13.76 -32.81 14.09
C LEU A 581 -13.87 -31.86 12.89
N ARG A 582 -15.04 -31.27 12.67
CA ARG A 582 -15.32 -30.40 11.51
C ARG A 582 -14.95 -28.94 11.77
N ARG A 583 -15.24 -28.45 12.98
CA ARG A 583 -15.13 -27.03 13.33
C ARG A 583 -14.39 -26.85 14.65
N PRO A 584 -13.59 -25.76 14.80
CA PRO A 584 -12.92 -25.44 16.06
C PRO A 584 -13.82 -25.35 17.27
N ALA A 585 -15.09 -24.98 17.11
CA ALA A 585 -16.07 -24.89 18.18
C ALA A 585 -16.43 -26.25 18.82
N GLU A 586 -16.16 -27.36 18.14
CA GLU A 586 -16.40 -28.72 18.65
C GLU A 586 -15.36 -29.12 19.71
N CYS A 587 -14.18 -28.48 19.69
CA CYS A 587 -13.19 -28.65 20.74
C CYS A 587 -13.49 -27.70 21.91
N GLN A 588 -14.28 -28.16 22.86
CA GLN A 588 -14.69 -27.36 24.02
C GLN A 588 -13.63 -27.33 25.12
N SER A 589 -12.79 -28.35 25.22
CA SER A 589 -11.66 -28.50 26.15
C SER A 589 -10.34 -28.76 25.40
N ILE A 590 -9.21 -28.61 26.09
CA ILE A 590 -7.89 -28.90 25.51
C ILE A 590 -7.75 -30.39 25.18
N ARG A 591 -8.20 -31.29 26.04
CA ARG A 591 -8.31 -32.71 25.69
C ARG A 591 -9.58 -32.91 24.86
N THR A 592 -9.44 -33.48 23.66
CA THR A 592 -10.61 -33.79 22.82
C THR A 592 -11.49 -34.84 23.48
N SER A 593 -12.79 -34.64 23.46
CA SER A 593 -13.76 -35.63 23.96
C SER A 593 -14.79 -35.99 22.88
N LEU A 594 -15.27 -37.22 22.93
CA LEU A 594 -16.31 -37.71 22.02
C LEU A 594 -17.70 -37.26 22.45
N SER A 595 -17.96 -35.98 22.59
CA SER A 595 -19.27 -35.49 23.04
C SER A 595 -20.37 -35.54 21.98
N ASN A 596 -20.05 -35.79 20.70
CA ASN A 596 -21.05 -35.88 19.63
C ASN A 596 -20.79 -37.05 18.69
N ARG A 597 -21.64 -38.09 18.78
CA ARG A 597 -21.72 -39.16 17.79
C ARG A 597 -22.16 -38.68 16.39
N ALA A 598 -22.56 -37.42 16.28
CA ALA A 598 -23.27 -36.84 15.14
C ALA A 598 -22.42 -36.46 13.93
N ASN A 599 -21.11 -36.37 14.05
CA ASN A 599 -20.26 -35.96 12.93
C ASN A 599 -19.50 -37.16 12.37
N ARG A 600 -19.96 -37.67 11.24
CA ARG A 600 -19.30 -38.76 10.52
C ARG A 600 -18.80 -38.24 9.18
N LEU A 601 -17.63 -38.65 8.80
CA LEU A 601 -17.03 -38.45 7.47
C LEU A 601 -17.21 -39.76 6.69
N PHE A 602 -17.89 -39.69 5.56
CA PHE A 602 -17.90 -40.79 4.61
C PHE A 602 -16.58 -40.78 3.83
N SER A 603 -15.90 -41.93 3.76
CA SER A 603 -14.74 -42.13 2.90
C SER A 603 -14.58 -43.59 2.53
N CYS A 604 -14.38 -43.85 1.24
CA CYS A 604 -14.19 -45.20 0.75
C CYS A 604 -12.95 -45.26 -0.17
N SER A 605 -11.92 -45.98 0.24
CA SER A 605 -10.66 -46.17 -0.53
C SER A 605 -10.75 -47.35 -1.52
N ARG A 606 -11.88 -48.01 -1.62
CA ARG A 606 -12.10 -49.18 -2.50
C ARG A 606 -12.76 -48.77 -3.81
N SER A 607 -12.51 -49.57 -4.87
CA SER A 607 -13.17 -49.32 -6.15
C SER A 607 -14.66 -49.72 -6.09
N LYS A 608 -15.50 -49.13 -6.93
CA LYS A 608 -16.95 -49.44 -6.97
C LYS A 608 -17.21 -50.91 -7.24
N GLU A 609 -16.38 -51.56 -8.05
CA GLU A 609 -16.47 -52.96 -8.38
C GLU A 609 -16.24 -53.90 -7.17
N SER A 610 -15.54 -53.39 -6.15
CA SER A 610 -15.24 -54.18 -4.94
C SER A 610 -16.27 -54.00 -3.82
N ILE A 611 -17.27 -53.13 -4.00
CA ILE A 611 -18.30 -52.80 -3.02
C ILE A 611 -19.72 -52.90 -3.59
N THR A 612 -19.94 -53.83 -4.53
CA THR A 612 -21.17 -53.93 -5.35
C THR A 612 -22.46 -54.14 -4.56
N GLU A 613 -22.36 -54.75 -3.38
CA GLU A 613 -23.52 -55.06 -2.52
C GLU A 613 -23.61 -54.13 -1.30
N SER A 614 -22.90 -53.00 -1.28
CA SER A 614 -22.85 -52.09 -0.13
C SER A 614 -23.80 -50.89 -0.27
N SER A 615 -24.33 -50.40 0.87
CA SER A 615 -25.05 -49.14 0.96
C SER A 615 -24.14 -47.97 0.54
N ALA A 616 -22.85 -48.06 0.79
CA ALA A 616 -21.87 -47.09 0.36
C ALA A 616 -21.86 -46.91 -1.17
N LEU A 617 -22.01 -47.96 -1.99
CA LEU A 617 -22.09 -47.82 -3.43
C LEU A 617 -23.31 -47.02 -3.86
N SER A 618 -24.47 -47.29 -3.25
CA SER A 618 -25.73 -46.57 -3.51
C SER A 618 -25.58 -45.10 -3.17
N TYR A 619 -24.87 -44.79 -2.09
CA TYR A 619 -24.58 -43.42 -1.66
C TYR A 619 -23.60 -42.71 -2.61
N ILE A 620 -22.57 -43.39 -3.10
CA ILE A 620 -21.65 -42.87 -4.13
C ILE A 620 -22.42 -42.53 -5.42
N HIS A 621 -23.34 -43.41 -5.87
CA HIS A 621 -24.17 -43.14 -7.06
C HIS A 621 -25.11 -41.95 -6.84
N HIS A 622 -25.67 -41.79 -5.63
CA HIS A 622 -26.42 -40.58 -5.27
C HIS A 622 -25.53 -39.31 -5.39
N GLY A 623 -24.28 -39.35 -4.90
CA GLY A 623 -23.32 -38.25 -5.03
C GLY A 623 -22.97 -37.91 -6.48
N GLU A 624 -22.89 -38.93 -7.35
CA GLU A 624 -22.66 -38.72 -8.79
C GLU A 624 -23.89 -38.10 -9.46
N PHE A 625 -25.08 -38.53 -9.10
CA PHE A 625 -26.33 -37.94 -9.58
C PHE A 625 -26.43 -36.46 -9.21
N LYS A 626 -25.99 -36.06 -8.00
CA LYS A 626 -25.93 -34.69 -7.52
C LYS A 626 -24.77 -33.89 -8.15
N GLY A 627 -23.83 -34.52 -8.86
CA GLY A 627 -22.72 -33.87 -9.54
C GLY A 627 -21.48 -33.55 -8.65
N TYR A 628 -21.42 -34.02 -7.41
CA TYR A 628 -20.29 -33.73 -6.49
C TYR A 628 -18.94 -34.19 -7.02
N HIS A 629 -18.91 -35.30 -7.79
CA HIS A 629 -17.70 -35.84 -8.44
C HIS A 629 -17.07 -34.88 -9.46
N GLN A 630 -17.81 -33.87 -9.96
CA GLN A 630 -17.35 -32.91 -10.96
C GLN A 630 -16.52 -31.77 -10.38
N GLY A 631 -16.58 -31.56 -9.06
CA GLY A 631 -15.77 -30.56 -8.38
C GLY A 631 -14.27 -30.81 -8.55
N SER A 632 -13.47 -29.74 -8.70
CA SER A 632 -12.02 -29.83 -8.97
C SER A 632 -11.28 -30.68 -7.94
N THR A 633 -11.58 -30.53 -6.67
CA THR A 633 -10.99 -31.29 -5.56
C THR A 633 -11.37 -32.78 -5.64
N CYS A 634 -12.63 -33.09 -5.89
CA CYS A 634 -13.09 -34.49 -6.02
C CYS A 634 -12.45 -35.15 -7.24
N ARG A 635 -12.42 -34.44 -8.37
CA ARG A 635 -11.87 -34.94 -9.65
C ARG A 635 -10.35 -35.24 -9.58
N SER A 636 -9.63 -34.57 -8.69
CA SER A 636 -8.17 -34.78 -8.54
C SER A 636 -7.79 -36.07 -7.79
N ARG A 637 -8.76 -36.77 -7.18
CA ARG A 637 -8.54 -37.98 -6.39
C ARG A 637 -8.59 -39.25 -7.27
N LYS A 638 -7.93 -40.32 -6.84
CA LYS A 638 -8.02 -41.62 -7.49
C LYS A 638 -9.45 -42.15 -7.53
N TYR A 639 -10.13 -42.08 -6.38
CA TYR A 639 -11.55 -42.24 -6.25
C TYR A 639 -12.12 -40.92 -5.71
N TRP A 640 -13.06 -40.30 -6.39
CA TRP A 640 -13.58 -38.99 -6.03
C TRP A 640 -14.20 -38.96 -4.62
N TYR A 641 -14.72 -40.13 -4.18
CA TYR A 641 -15.36 -40.41 -2.91
C TYR A 641 -14.38 -40.84 -1.78
N ASP A 642 -13.09 -40.87 -2.05
CA ASP A 642 -12.04 -41.14 -1.04
C ASP A 642 -11.44 -39.84 -0.50
N VAL A 643 -11.65 -39.66 0.81
CA VAL A 643 -10.96 -38.58 1.55
C VAL A 643 -9.90 -39.24 2.40
N ASN A 644 -8.62 -38.94 2.16
CA ASN A 644 -7.53 -39.51 2.93
C ASN A 644 -7.71 -39.24 4.44
N THR A 645 -8.09 -40.28 5.20
CA THR A 645 -8.31 -40.20 6.65
C THR A 645 -7.15 -40.76 7.47
N SER A 646 -6.05 -41.15 6.81
CA SER A 646 -4.97 -41.95 7.40
C SER A 646 -4.01 -41.20 8.32
N ASP A 647 -4.08 -39.89 8.37
CA ASP A 647 -3.18 -39.04 9.16
C ASP A 647 -3.83 -38.63 10.49
N ALA A 648 -3.94 -39.56 11.42
CA ALA A 648 -4.32 -39.25 12.79
C ALA A 648 -3.22 -38.44 13.49
N ALA A 649 -3.56 -37.24 13.95
CA ALA A 649 -2.60 -36.34 14.60
C ALA A 649 -2.74 -36.38 16.13
N HIS A 650 -1.62 -36.31 16.84
CA HIS A 650 -1.59 -36.29 18.31
C HIS A 650 -2.09 -34.94 18.88
N ILE A 651 -1.86 -33.84 18.13
CA ILE A 651 -2.24 -32.50 18.55
C ILE A 651 -2.90 -31.79 17.37
N LEU A 652 -3.96 -31.01 17.65
CA LEU A 652 -4.70 -30.23 16.66
C LEU A 652 -4.52 -28.74 16.90
N TRP A 653 -3.90 -28.05 15.93
CA TRP A 653 -3.79 -26.61 15.91
C TRP A 653 -4.89 -25.99 15.07
N MET A 654 -5.60 -24.98 15.59
CA MET A 654 -6.64 -24.26 14.84
C MET A 654 -6.00 -23.27 13.84
N GLU A 655 -6.35 -23.39 12.54
CA GLU A 655 -5.87 -22.48 11.48
C GLU A 655 -6.20 -21.01 11.80
N THR A 656 -7.40 -20.78 12.36
CA THR A 656 -7.87 -19.43 12.70
C THR A 656 -8.08 -19.27 14.19
N MET A 657 -7.83 -18.06 14.69
CA MET A 657 -8.03 -17.67 16.09
C MET A 657 -8.98 -16.50 16.17
N GLY A 658 -10.13 -16.68 16.81
CA GLY A 658 -11.04 -15.61 17.22
C GLY A 658 -10.69 -15.04 18.60
N SER A 659 -11.66 -14.99 19.50
CA SER A 659 -11.45 -14.58 20.89
C SER A 659 -10.73 -15.62 21.75
N SER A 660 -10.67 -16.88 21.34
CA SER A 660 -10.06 -18.00 22.07
C SER A 660 -8.87 -18.58 21.32
N HIS A 661 -7.82 -18.94 22.03
CA HIS A 661 -6.73 -19.77 21.50
C HIS A 661 -6.97 -21.23 21.85
N ARG A 662 -6.79 -22.12 20.88
CA ARG A 662 -7.07 -23.54 21.03
C ARG A 662 -5.99 -24.36 20.35
N VAL A 663 -5.31 -25.20 21.11
CA VAL A 663 -4.46 -26.28 20.61
C VAL A 663 -4.87 -27.50 21.41
N CYS A 664 -5.45 -28.50 20.73
CA CYS A 664 -6.12 -29.61 21.43
C CYS A 664 -5.28 -30.89 21.38
N LEU A 665 -5.19 -31.57 22.50
CA LEU A 665 -4.64 -32.92 22.62
C LEU A 665 -5.67 -33.91 22.08
N ASN A 666 -5.28 -34.74 21.13
CA ASN A 666 -6.13 -35.66 20.40
C ASN A 666 -5.80 -37.13 20.75
N ASP A 667 -5.95 -37.48 22.00
CA ASP A 667 -5.64 -38.86 22.52
C ASP A 667 -6.47 -39.93 21.82
N LEU A 668 -7.64 -39.60 21.32
CA LEU A 668 -8.53 -40.51 20.62
C LEU A 668 -8.22 -40.64 19.13
N LEU A 669 -7.23 -39.93 18.64
CA LEU A 669 -6.80 -39.91 17.24
C LEU A 669 -7.97 -39.69 16.27
N ILE A 670 -8.86 -38.76 16.62
CA ILE A 670 -10.03 -38.43 15.79
C ILE A 670 -9.54 -37.68 14.54
N THR A 671 -10.08 -38.00 13.37
CA THR A 671 -9.83 -37.31 12.12
C THR A 671 -10.30 -35.86 12.19
N HIS A 672 -9.66 -34.96 11.47
CA HIS A 672 -9.96 -33.53 11.49
C HIS A 672 -10.08 -32.94 10.09
N SER A 673 -10.90 -31.89 9.96
CA SER A 673 -11.11 -31.16 8.68
C SER A 673 -9.97 -30.20 8.35
N ASP A 674 -10.07 -29.56 7.19
CA ASP A 674 -9.15 -28.50 6.70
C ASP A 674 -9.12 -27.22 7.56
N LYS A 675 -9.93 -27.14 8.62
CA LYS A 675 -9.91 -26.04 9.60
C LYS A 675 -8.84 -26.20 10.68
N PHE A 676 -8.17 -27.35 10.66
CA PHE A 676 -7.11 -27.70 11.62
C PHE A 676 -5.82 -28.04 10.90
N TYR A 677 -4.72 -27.86 11.59
CA TYR A 677 -3.45 -28.46 11.28
C TYR A 677 -3.19 -29.58 12.27
N GLY A 678 -3.06 -30.82 11.77
CA GLY A 678 -2.67 -31.96 12.54
C GLY A 678 -1.16 -31.93 12.78
N ILE A 679 -0.74 -32.11 14.03
CA ILE A 679 0.65 -32.21 14.47
C ILE A 679 0.87 -33.67 14.90
N THR A 680 1.63 -34.41 14.09
CA THR A 680 1.97 -35.79 14.33
C THR A 680 3.44 -35.90 14.74
N LEU A 681 3.72 -36.39 15.93
CA LEU A 681 5.08 -36.51 16.45
C LEU A 681 5.89 -37.45 15.56
N LEU A 682 7.19 -37.16 15.36
CA LEU A 682 8.08 -37.94 14.52
C LEU A 682 8.57 -39.19 15.24
N ASP A 683 8.65 -39.13 16.56
CA ASP A 683 9.07 -40.22 17.42
C ASP A 683 8.47 -40.08 18.84
N ASP A 684 8.66 -41.12 19.66
CA ASP A 684 8.12 -41.15 21.02
C ASP A 684 8.99 -40.40 22.05
N THR A 685 10.01 -39.70 21.63
CA THR A 685 10.89 -38.94 22.54
C THR A 685 10.24 -37.63 23.00
N VAL A 686 9.22 -37.15 22.29
CA VAL A 686 8.51 -35.94 22.64
C VAL A 686 7.17 -36.27 23.30
N ASP A 687 6.98 -35.78 24.52
CA ASP A 687 5.73 -35.94 25.23
C ASP A 687 4.65 -35.01 24.60
N ALA A 688 3.60 -35.65 24.02
CA ALA A 688 2.50 -34.94 23.37
C ALA A 688 1.75 -33.98 24.33
N VAL A 689 1.62 -34.34 25.61
CA VAL A 689 0.94 -33.51 26.61
C VAL A 689 1.75 -32.26 26.91
N LYS A 690 3.07 -32.42 27.18
CA LYS A 690 3.96 -31.28 27.44
C LYS A 690 4.04 -30.35 26.22
N LEU A 691 4.11 -30.91 25.01
CA LEU A 691 4.08 -30.10 23.78
C LEU A 691 2.75 -29.36 23.61
N CYS A 692 1.63 -30.02 23.90
CA CYS A 692 0.31 -29.37 23.85
C CYS A 692 0.22 -28.21 24.85
N ILE A 693 0.73 -28.36 26.07
CA ILE A 693 0.80 -27.31 27.08
C ILE A 693 1.67 -26.13 26.58
N TRP A 694 2.87 -26.45 26.06
CA TRP A 694 3.75 -25.42 25.48
C TRP A 694 3.05 -24.63 24.38
N LEU A 695 2.39 -25.31 23.45
CA LEU A 695 1.67 -24.65 22.34
C LEU A 695 0.44 -23.82 22.79
N ASN A 696 -0.07 -24.06 24.00
CA ASN A 696 -1.12 -23.25 24.63
C ASN A 696 -0.55 -22.17 25.59
N SER A 697 0.74 -22.11 25.84
CA SER A 697 1.34 -21.18 26.80
C SER A 697 1.26 -19.70 26.35
N SER A 698 1.38 -18.79 27.31
CA SER A 698 1.40 -17.35 27.06
C SER A 698 2.52 -16.90 26.09
N PRO A 699 3.76 -17.44 26.14
CA PRO A 699 4.77 -17.21 25.12
C PRO A 699 4.27 -17.47 23.68
N ILE A 700 3.61 -18.61 23.47
CA ILE A 700 3.11 -18.99 22.14
C ILE A 700 1.87 -18.19 21.72
N ILE A 701 1.00 -17.84 22.67
CA ILE A 701 -0.12 -16.95 22.38
C ILE A 701 0.39 -15.57 21.95
N LEU A 702 1.36 -14.99 22.65
CA LEU A 702 1.99 -13.72 22.29
C LEU A 702 2.63 -13.81 20.89
N HIS A 703 3.41 -14.87 20.64
CA HIS A 703 4.00 -15.14 19.34
C HIS A 703 2.93 -15.22 18.24
N LYS A 704 1.87 -16.00 18.45
CA LYS A 704 0.76 -16.13 17.49
C LYS A 704 0.06 -14.81 17.21
N LEU A 705 -0.21 -13.99 18.23
CA LEU A 705 -0.85 -12.68 18.07
C LEU A 705 -0.02 -11.72 17.20
N LEU A 706 1.30 -11.82 17.26
CA LEU A 706 2.22 -10.95 16.53
C LEU A 706 2.57 -11.47 15.13
N THR A 707 2.57 -12.80 14.92
CA THR A 707 3.04 -13.42 13.67
C THR A 707 1.91 -13.87 12.75
N SER A 708 0.66 -13.95 13.22
CA SER A 708 -0.48 -14.33 12.39
C SER A 708 -1.01 -13.19 11.52
N PHE A 709 -1.65 -13.54 10.41
CA PHE A 709 -2.22 -12.58 9.46
C PHE A 709 -3.68 -12.25 9.78
N ASN A 710 -4.03 -10.99 9.64
CA ASN A 710 -5.40 -10.50 9.78
C ASN A 710 -6.08 -10.51 8.40
N SER A 711 -6.43 -11.70 7.89
CA SER A 711 -6.93 -11.89 6.52
C SER A 711 -8.43 -12.10 6.41
N LEU A 712 -9.11 -12.27 7.53
CA LEU A 712 -10.55 -12.50 7.57
C LEU A 712 -11.20 -11.34 8.31
N GLY A 713 -12.25 -10.76 7.80
CA GLY A 713 -13.04 -9.74 8.49
C GLY A 713 -13.35 -10.14 9.96
N LEU A 714 -13.87 -9.23 10.78
CA LEU A 714 -14.21 -9.47 12.19
C LEU A 714 -13.02 -9.81 13.11
N GLY A 715 -11.79 -9.37 12.73
CA GLY A 715 -10.62 -9.51 13.59
C GLY A 715 -10.07 -10.94 13.78
N ALA A 716 -10.48 -11.91 12.98
CA ALA A 716 -9.94 -13.27 13.06
C ALA A 716 -8.50 -13.32 12.53
N LEU A 717 -7.60 -13.98 13.30
CA LEU A 717 -6.22 -14.20 12.92
C LEU A 717 -6.05 -15.56 12.24
N LYS A 718 -5.36 -15.59 11.11
CA LYS A 718 -4.97 -16.82 10.43
C LYS A 718 -3.48 -17.07 10.58
N THR A 719 -3.10 -18.25 11.09
CA THR A 719 -1.70 -18.69 11.17
C THR A 719 -1.44 -19.67 10.02
N PRO A 720 -0.61 -19.32 9.03
CA PRO A 720 -0.27 -20.27 7.97
C PRO A 720 0.55 -21.46 8.49
N VAL A 721 0.49 -22.59 7.81
CA VAL A 721 1.25 -23.83 8.17
C VAL A 721 2.75 -23.57 8.32
N TYR A 722 3.34 -22.77 7.43
CA TYR A 722 4.77 -22.48 7.47
C TYR A 722 5.20 -21.68 8.71
N GLU A 723 4.29 -20.88 9.30
CA GLU A 723 4.54 -20.22 10.58
C GLU A 723 4.44 -21.20 11.76
N VAL A 724 3.43 -22.09 11.72
CA VAL A 724 3.32 -23.13 12.75
C VAL A 724 4.54 -24.04 12.76
N LYS A 725 5.08 -24.37 11.59
CA LYS A 725 6.31 -25.16 11.44
C LYS A 725 7.54 -24.55 12.11
N LYS A 726 7.62 -23.22 12.15
CA LYS A 726 8.73 -22.45 12.71
C LYS A 726 8.57 -22.11 14.19
N ILE A 727 7.48 -22.52 14.84
CA ILE A 727 7.29 -22.26 16.27
C ILE A 727 8.47 -22.85 17.04
N PRO A 728 9.19 -22.03 17.86
CA PRO A 728 10.30 -22.54 18.66
C PRO A 728 9.77 -23.38 19.82
N VAL A 729 10.37 -24.54 20.02
CA VAL A 729 10.05 -25.49 21.10
C VAL A 729 11.32 -25.71 21.92
N PRO A 730 11.37 -25.28 23.19
CA PRO A 730 12.50 -25.56 24.07
C PRO A 730 12.54 -27.04 24.47
N ASP A 731 13.56 -27.44 25.21
CA ASP A 731 13.62 -28.78 25.79
C ASP A 731 12.55 -28.93 26.86
N LEU A 732 11.52 -29.73 26.57
CA LEU A 732 10.32 -29.92 27.42
C LEU A 732 10.53 -31.01 28.48
N ASP A 733 11.60 -31.77 28.45
CA ASP A 733 11.80 -32.91 29.36
C ASP A 733 11.88 -32.48 30.82
N SER A 734 12.46 -31.31 31.07
CA SER A 734 12.58 -30.69 32.40
C SER A 734 11.25 -30.15 32.96
N LEU A 735 10.20 -30.07 32.16
CA LEU A 735 8.90 -29.57 32.63
C LEU A 735 8.17 -30.64 33.44
N HIS A 736 7.80 -30.29 34.64
CA HIS A 736 6.98 -31.09 35.53
C HIS A 736 5.76 -30.29 35.96
N PHE A 737 4.59 -30.91 35.83
CA PHE A 737 3.31 -30.28 36.18
C PHE A 737 2.62 -31.11 37.27
N GLU A 738 1.96 -30.44 38.20
CA GLU A 738 1.16 -31.10 39.21
C GLU A 738 -0.06 -31.80 38.52
N PRO A 739 -0.27 -33.07 38.74
CA PRO A 739 -1.29 -33.87 38.04
C PRO A 739 -2.69 -33.28 38.11
N GLU A 740 -3.11 -32.78 39.27
CA GLU A 740 -4.45 -32.19 39.48
C GLU A 740 -4.63 -30.91 38.66
N VAL A 741 -3.60 -30.05 38.64
CA VAL A 741 -3.60 -28.81 37.88
C VAL A 741 -3.64 -29.09 36.39
N LEU A 742 -2.81 -30.04 35.94
CA LEU A 742 -2.75 -30.49 34.55
C LEU A 742 -4.11 -31.00 34.07
N GLU A 743 -4.72 -31.91 34.83
CA GLU A 743 -6.00 -32.52 34.44
C GLU A 743 -7.14 -31.48 34.47
N SER A 744 -7.14 -30.55 35.41
CA SER A 744 -8.08 -29.43 35.46
C SER A 744 -7.98 -28.61 34.17
N PHE A 745 -6.77 -28.22 33.74
CA PHE A 745 -6.55 -27.45 32.53
C PHE A 745 -6.97 -28.18 31.26
N LEU A 746 -6.67 -29.46 31.17
CA LEU A 746 -6.97 -30.28 30.00
C LEU A 746 -8.46 -30.52 29.78
N GLN A 747 -9.25 -30.64 30.87
CA GLN A 747 -10.66 -31.04 30.81
C GLN A 747 -11.65 -29.90 30.87
N ARG A 748 -11.29 -28.75 31.48
CA ARG A 748 -12.22 -27.64 31.59
C ARG A 748 -12.54 -26.97 30.27
N PRO A 749 -13.69 -26.29 30.17
CA PRO A 749 -14.04 -25.49 28.98
C PRO A 749 -13.00 -24.38 28.72
N ILE A 750 -12.60 -24.24 27.45
CA ILE A 750 -11.67 -23.19 26.99
C ILE A 750 -12.40 -21.84 27.05
N GLN A 751 -11.77 -20.86 27.70
CA GLN A 751 -12.27 -19.51 27.81
C GLN A 751 -11.73 -18.61 26.67
N ASN A 752 -12.20 -17.35 26.61
CA ASN A 752 -11.51 -16.35 25.78
C ASN A 752 -10.12 -16.06 26.35
N VAL A 753 -9.23 -15.59 25.47
CA VAL A 753 -7.81 -15.40 25.84
C VAL A 753 -7.63 -14.46 27.03
N VAL A 754 -8.42 -13.38 27.14
CA VAL A 754 -8.31 -12.42 28.22
C VAL A 754 -8.67 -13.09 29.56
N SER A 755 -9.75 -13.85 29.61
CA SER A 755 -10.16 -14.62 30.80
C SER A 755 -9.15 -15.72 31.15
N GLU A 756 -8.62 -16.41 30.13
CA GLU A 756 -7.58 -17.44 30.30
C GLU A 756 -6.36 -16.91 31.08
N MET A 757 -5.93 -15.67 30.85
CA MET A 757 -4.75 -15.09 31.51
C MET A 757 -4.88 -14.98 33.03
N SER A 758 -6.09 -15.08 33.57
CA SER A 758 -6.36 -14.98 35.02
C SER A 758 -6.78 -16.33 35.64
N MET A 759 -6.84 -17.43 34.88
CA MET A 759 -7.24 -18.74 35.42
C MET A 759 -6.13 -19.34 36.29
N PRO A 760 -6.48 -19.82 37.53
CA PRO A 760 -5.47 -20.32 38.48
C PRO A 760 -4.65 -21.52 37.98
N ASP A 761 -5.33 -22.50 37.32
CA ASP A 761 -4.66 -23.67 36.75
C ASP A 761 -3.68 -23.29 35.65
N ARG A 762 -4.05 -22.34 34.78
CA ARG A 762 -3.17 -21.81 33.77
C ARG A 762 -1.95 -21.11 34.36
N ILE A 763 -2.15 -20.27 35.37
CA ILE A 763 -1.04 -19.57 36.08
C ILE A 763 -0.07 -20.57 36.65
N ALA A 764 -0.56 -21.65 37.30
CA ALA A 764 0.28 -22.69 37.87
C ALA A 764 1.05 -23.48 36.81
N LEU A 765 0.46 -23.75 35.64
CA LEU A 765 1.16 -24.42 34.53
C LEU A 765 2.20 -23.53 33.84
N GLU A 766 2.03 -22.22 33.88
CA GLU A 766 2.96 -21.30 33.25
C GLU A 766 4.23 -21.03 34.10
N GLU A 767 4.16 -21.21 35.41
CA GLU A 767 5.33 -21.01 36.29
C GLU A 767 6.53 -21.89 35.93
N PRO A 768 6.42 -23.24 35.75
CA PRO A 768 7.54 -24.05 35.27
C PRO A 768 8.05 -23.61 33.88
N ILE A 769 7.18 -23.17 32.98
CA ILE A 769 7.55 -22.69 31.64
C ILE A 769 8.39 -21.41 31.74
N MET A 770 7.95 -20.44 32.56
CA MET A 770 8.70 -19.19 32.77
C MET A 770 10.06 -19.43 33.40
N LYS A 771 10.12 -20.38 34.32
CA LYS A 771 11.39 -20.81 34.95
C LYS A 771 12.33 -21.46 33.94
N LEU A 772 11.80 -22.29 33.04
CA LEU A 772 12.55 -22.88 31.93
C LEU A 772 13.17 -21.82 31.01
N LEU A 773 12.44 -20.72 30.77
CA LEU A 773 12.88 -19.59 29.95
C LEU A 773 13.81 -18.63 30.72
N GLY A 774 14.03 -18.83 32.02
CA GLY A 774 14.82 -17.94 32.89
C GLY A 774 14.13 -16.60 33.18
N PHE A 775 12.82 -16.52 33.06
CA PHE A 775 12.04 -15.30 33.24
C PHE A 775 11.63 -15.05 34.68
N SER A 776 11.75 -13.80 35.08
CA SER A 776 11.24 -13.28 36.34
C SER A 776 9.73 -13.13 36.34
N LYS A 777 9.12 -13.01 37.52
CA LYS A 777 7.68 -12.72 37.66
C LYS A 777 7.26 -11.44 36.96
N GLN A 778 8.10 -10.41 36.98
CA GLN A 778 7.84 -9.17 36.26
C GLN A 778 7.75 -9.36 34.73
N GLN A 779 8.61 -10.20 34.17
CA GLN A 779 8.59 -10.53 32.75
C GLN A 779 7.36 -11.38 32.36
N GLU A 780 7.00 -12.36 33.21
CA GLU A 780 5.75 -13.12 33.08
C GLU A 780 4.53 -12.18 33.05
N ASP A 781 4.42 -11.27 34.01
CA ASP A 781 3.33 -10.29 34.08
C ASP A 781 3.32 -9.37 32.84
N ALA A 782 4.51 -8.97 32.33
CA ALA A 782 4.63 -8.20 31.10
C ALA A 782 4.12 -8.95 29.86
N ILE A 783 4.37 -10.26 29.75
CA ILE A 783 3.82 -11.12 28.67
C ILE A 783 2.30 -11.13 28.74
N ARG A 784 1.72 -11.41 29.92
CA ARG A 784 0.27 -11.47 30.11
C ARG A 784 -0.41 -10.14 29.80
N GLN A 785 0.15 -9.03 30.30
CA GLN A 785 -0.36 -7.69 30.03
C GLN A 785 -0.31 -7.34 28.53
N SER A 786 0.77 -7.75 27.86
CA SER A 786 0.92 -7.57 26.42
C SER A 786 -0.13 -8.34 25.62
N ILE A 787 -0.42 -9.58 26.00
CA ILE A 787 -1.47 -10.40 25.40
C ILE A 787 -2.84 -9.72 25.56
N MET A 788 -3.17 -9.30 26.79
CA MET A 788 -4.44 -8.63 27.07
C MET A 788 -4.60 -7.36 26.24
N THR A 789 -3.58 -6.52 26.19
CA THR A 789 -3.58 -5.27 25.41
C THR A 789 -3.76 -5.54 23.93
N LEU A 790 -3.03 -6.50 23.35
CA LEU A 790 -3.14 -6.86 21.95
C LEU A 790 -4.51 -7.44 21.61
N MET A 791 -5.10 -8.24 22.51
CA MET A 791 -6.44 -8.82 22.31
C MET A 791 -7.53 -7.76 22.38
N VAL A 792 -7.51 -6.84 23.35
CA VAL A 792 -8.47 -5.74 23.47
C VAL A 792 -8.39 -4.86 22.23
N ASN A 793 -7.21 -4.37 21.87
CA ASN A 793 -7.01 -3.52 20.69
C ASN A 793 -7.48 -4.19 19.38
N ARG A 794 -7.42 -5.51 19.30
CA ARG A 794 -7.88 -6.27 18.13
C ARG A 794 -9.41 -6.38 18.09
N LEU A 795 -10.05 -6.64 19.23
CA LEU A 795 -11.50 -6.82 19.31
C LEU A 795 -12.24 -5.48 19.13
N ASP A 796 -11.70 -4.40 19.67
CA ASP A 796 -12.24 -3.04 19.47
C ASP A 796 -12.21 -2.62 17.99
N LYS A 797 -11.15 -3.00 17.27
CA LYS A 797 -11.06 -2.77 15.81
C LYS A 797 -12.01 -3.63 14.98
N ALA A 798 -12.51 -4.72 15.50
CA ALA A 798 -13.47 -5.58 14.82
C ALA A 798 -14.93 -5.13 15.03
N SER A 799 -15.17 -4.31 16.05
CA SER A 799 -16.48 -3.75 16.39
C SER A 799 -16.69 -2.33 15.85
N SER A 800 -15.65 -1.64 15.45
CA SER A 800 -15.65 -0.36 14.71
C SER A 800 -15.52 -0.58 13.20
#